data_b7e7177f1748b23f34803e925840fc88
#
_entry.id   b7e7177f1748b23f34803e925840fc88
#
_cell.length_a   1.000
_cell.length_b   1.000
_cell.length_c   1.000
_cell.angle_alpha   90.00
_cell.angle_beta   90.00
_cell.angle_gamma   90.00
#
_symmetry.space_group_name_H-M   'P 1'
#
loop_
_entity.id
_entity.type
_entity.pdbx_description
1 polymer ?
#
loop_
_entity_poly.entity_id
_entity_poly.type
_entity_poly.pdbx_seq_one_letter_code
_entity_poly.pdbx_strand_id
1 'polypeptide(L)'
;MDIRKNIIITCVSLFVCATLFANQKPYVTNLSRDKYHAANKNWSIGQDEKGIMYFGNSIGLLASDGMEWKLYQTPNASIVRAIAVESHQTIYSGGSEDLGRWDRDQSGELKYTSLKGLIKGDNPLDNQSFWRIWIDGNKVYFQSFSHIYVYDHQTITPIDGPSAFLLLLKVRSEYWVQEMYGALYQLNNGILGKIPGSEFLNGTTTRVILPYDTDRYLIGTSTGEIYIYDQKNFIPWNLSLSRQLRGQELNCAIYSAKRNTYYLGTQLSGVYEVDTHGNILNHFSTTNILQNNTVLSLYEDNQNNIWAALDRGLAYIRYTDGLSYYRSTDGGFGGIYDATIWHDNLLIGTNQGIYYTQYNKLNELDVFSSLKLIEGTQGQVWSFRKIDGRLFCAHTNGLLEILPDFRIRHPYRVNTGVFRTLEATINGKQIQIIITYDNLLILNRTTGELNSMRQISDPIYNAEVDHLGNIWLETASRGVYKCRLNDEQNAFRYYTYYGNEKDSSLPARLQLFKSGGRILFLGNDLFYIYDEVNDNLQLEQHLNRCFETIHDLKRIVPIDSEESWAITGSSVYRFFYDGYIARIREAYKVEADNLSLITAYENIAVLNDSLSLICLDAGFILHNSHLSKRQTVELSAPNLEFIHAGKELNAGFIDINQSIHIPFQDNTVTVGFSVNAAFAGNLSVQYQLEEMDSTWSAPKQLNSISYARLPQGKYTLRLRTTDGLNNYSPDTLLEFNVLPPWYNTVWWYLTCCALIIAALFGTFYLMKRRLQTKHLRRMKAQEAAHLRLMNEQLQNEIEEKDAEIFTQTSFIIHKNELILKLKEMVDDICARNTQKGLIPFYQKINNLLANNLDTEDDWKMFLIKFEQKHRNFFKRLKEMHPQLTNNDLRLCACLRLNMETKDIASLMNLSVRAVENNRYRLRKLDLKPTQNLNEYFLNID
;
A
#
# COMPACT_ATOMS: atom_id res chain seq x y z
N MET A 1 -18.41 -60.55 6.22
CA MET A 1 -19.39 -59.68 5.57
C MET A 1 -19.32 -58.22 6.10
N ASP A 2 -18.75 -57.97 7.26
CA ASP A 2 -18.69 -56.63 7.87
C ASP A 2 -17.56 -55.71 7.35
N ILE A 3 -16.42 -56.28 6.96
CA ILE A 3 -15.31 -55.46 6.45
C ILE A 3 -15.67 -54.78 5.12
N ARG A 4 -16.42 -55.48 4.22
CA ARG A 4 -16.85 -54.86 2.95
C ARG A 4 -17.92 -53.76 3.14
N LYS A 5 -18.81 -53.92 4.13
CA LYS A 5 -19.80 -52.89 4.50
C LYS A 5 -19.12 -51.64 5.08
N ASN A 6 -18.12 -51.84 5.93
CA ASN A 6 -17.39 -50.72 6.52
C ASN A 6 -16.55 -49.97 5.47
N ILE A 7 -15.92 -50.67 4.53
CA ILE A 7 -15.17 -50.07 3.41
C ILE A 7 -16.14 -49.27 2.49
N ILE A 8 -17.31 -49.84 2.16
CA ILE A 8 -18.32 -49.16 1.35
C ILE A 8 -18.87 -47.91 2.09
N ILE A 9 -19.14 -48.00 3.38
CA ILE A 9 -19.62 -46.87 4.19
C ILE A 9 -18.50 -45.82 4.30
N THR A 10 -17.24 -46.21 4.48
CA THR A 10 -16.10 -45.30 4.51
C THR A 10 -15.85 -44.66 3.15
N CYS A 11 -15.93 -45.38 2.05
CA CYS A 11 -15.84 -44.86 0.70
C CYS A 11 -17.02 -43.94 0.32
N VAL A 12 -18.24 -44.31 0.74
CA VAL A 12 -19.41 -43.45 0.52
C VAL A 12 -19.34 -42.18 1.39
N SER A 13 -18.87 -42.28 2.63
CA SER A 13 -18.67 -41.09 3.47
C SER A 13 -17.51 -40.20 2.96
N LEU A 14 -16.43 -40.80 2.43
CA LEU A 14 -15.36 -40.05 1.76
C LEU A 14 -15.83 -39.42 0.42
N PHE A 15 -16.71 -40.09 -0.32
CA PHE A 15 -17.28 -39.55 -1.56
C PHE A 15 -18.33 -38.45 -1.27
N VAL A 16 -19.13 -38.61 -0.24
CA VAL A 16 -20.08 -37.58 0.21
C VAL A 16 -19.34 -36.38 0.82
N CYS A 17 -18.22 -36.60 1.55
CA CYS A 17 -17.36 -35.49 1.97
C CYS A 17 -16.69 -34.78 0.80
N ALA A 18 -16.28 -35.52 -0.25
CA ALA A 18 -15.64 -34.90 -1.42
C ALA A 18 -16.61 -34.05 -2.27
N THR A 19 -17.91 -34.34 -2.24
CA THR A 19 -18.92 -33.54 -2.98
C THR A 19 -19.43 -32.32 -2.24
N LEU A 20 -19.15 -32.18 -0.92
CA LEU A 20 -19.56 -31.03 -0.11
C LEU A 20 -18.60 -29.82 -0.21
N PHE A 21 -17.49 -29.94 -0.93
CA PHE A 21 -16.44 -28.90 -0.97
C PHE A 21 -16.32 -28.18 -2.33
N ALA A 22 -17.31 -28.31 -3.23
CA ALA A 22 -17.08 -27.98 -4.64
C ALA A 22 -17.22 -26.50 -5.04
N ASN A 23 -17.88 -25.62 -4.29
CA ASN A 23 -18.21 -24.28 -4.77
C ASN A 23 -17.63 -23.17 -3.89
N GLN A 24 -16.34 -22.89 -4.10
CA GLN A 24 -15.74 -21.66 -3.53
C GLN A 24 -16.43 -20.42 -4.13
N LYS A 25 -16.88 -19.50 -3.27
CA LYS A 25 -17.42 -18.20 -3.69
C LYS A 25 -16.27 -17.19 -3.76
N PRO A 26 -15.90 -16.72 -4.97
CA PRO A 26 -14.78 -15.79 -5.13
C PRO A 26 -15.15 -14.40 -4.64
N TYR A 27 -14.12 -13.62 -4.40
CA TYR A 27 -14.23 -12.18 -4.21
C TYR A 27 -14.33 -11.47 -5.57
N VAL A 28 -15.27 -10.56 -5.73
CA VAL A 28 -15.45 -9.77 -6.95
C VAL A 28 -15.26 -8.29 -6.67
N THR A 29 -14.26 -7.70 -7.33
CA THR A 29 -14.02 -6.25 -7.32
C THR A 29 -14.60 -5.63 -8.57
N ASN A 30 -15.45 -4.61 -8.43
CA ASN A 30 -15.96 -3.81 -9.52
C ASN A 30 -15.13 -2.53 -9.66
N LEU A 31 -14.58 -2.31 -10.85
CA LEU A 31 -13.78 -1.15 -11.18
C LEU A 31 -14.60 -0.24 -12.10
N SER A 32 -15.05 0.89 -11.56
CA SER A 32 -15.76 1.91 -12.32
C SER A 32 -14.80 2.83 -13.06
N ARG A 33 -15.32 3.61 -14.04
CA ARG A 33 -14.56 4.62 -14.77
C ARG A 33 -13.82 5.61 -13.86
N ASP A 34 -14.36 5.89 -12.69
CA ASP A 34 -13.78 6.83 -11.74
C ASP A 34 -12.48 6.29 -11.10
N LYS A 35 -12.27 4.96 -11.15
CA LYS A 35 -11.03 4.31 -10.70
C LYS A 35 -9.95 4.34 -11.79
N TYR A 36 -10.32 4.12 -13.07
CA TYR A 36 -9.35 3.99 -14.15
C TYR A 36 -9.34 5.20 -15.11
N HIS A 37 -10.15 6.23 -14.89
CA HIS A 37 -10.17 7.52 -15.60
C HIS A 37 -10.24 7.42 -17.14
N ALA A 38 -11.04 6.47 -17.66
CA ALA A 38 -11.25 6.26 -19.10
C ALA A 38 -12.74 6.11 -19.42
N ALA A 39 -13.10 5.72 -20.66
CA ALA A 39 -14.49 5.48 -21.02
C ALA A 39 -15.05 4.23 -20.31
N ASN A 40 -16.36 4.20 -20.07
CA ASN A 40 -17.04 3.10 -19.39
C ASN A 40 -16.84 1.74 -20.06
N LYS A 41 -16.86 1.70 -21.39
CA LYS A 41 -16.88 0.46 -22.17
C LYS A 41 -15.46 -0.02 -22.46
N ASN A 42 -15.19 -1.27 -22.04
CA ASN A 42 -13.96 -1.98 -22.31
C ASN A 42 -14.27 -3.20 -23.19
N TRP A 43 -13.57 -3.36 -24.29
CA TRP A 43 -13.91 -4.30 -25.35
C TRP A 43 -13.11 -5.60 -25.34
N SER A 44 -11.87 -5.53 -24.94
CA SER A 44 -10.92 -6.62 -24.95
C SER A 44 -9.93 -6.51 -23.81
N ILE A 45 -9.30 -7.61 -23.42
CA ILE A 45 -8.34 -7.70 -22.30
C ILE A 45 -7.14 -8.49 -22.77
N GLY A 46 -5.96 -8.10 -22.31
CA GLY A 46 -4.71 -8.83 -22.47
C GLY A 46 -3.76 -8.54 -21.32
N GLN A 47 -2.76 -9.38 -21.15
CA GLN A 47 -1.71 -9.23 -20.15
C GLN A 47 -0.36 -9.53 -20.76
N ASP A 48 0.68 -8.81 -20.36
CA ASP A 48 2.05 -9.12 -20.75
C ASP A 48 2.74 -10.08 -19.75
N GLU A 49 3.97 -10.47 -20.07
CA GLU A 49 4.78 -11.36 -19.26
C GLU A 49 5.22 -10.75 -17.91
N LYS A 50 5.18 -9.43 -17.79
CA LYS A 50 5.43 -8.72 -16.52
C LYS A 50 4.19 -8.56 -15.65
N GLY A 51 3.01 -8.96 -16.18
CA GLY A 51 1.75 -8.91 -15.46
C GLY A 51 0.95 -7.61 -15.62
N ILE A 52 1.40 -6.67 -16.46
CA ILE A 52 0.63 -5.48 -16.76
C ILE A 52 -0.61 -5.87 -17.57
N MET A 53 -1.75 -5.38 -17.11
CA MET A 53 -3.04 -5.58 -17.76
C MET A 53 -3.31 -4.49 -18.80
N TYR A 54 -3.79 -4.89 -19.97
CA TYR A 54 -4.18 -3.99 -21.04
C TYR A 54 -5.64 -4.20 -21.41
N PHE A 55 -6.35 -3.09 -21.66
CA PHE A 55 -7.77 -3.11 -22.01
C PHE A 55 -8.01 -2.24 -23.24
N GLY A 56 -8.66 -2.81 -24.24
CA GLY A 56 -9.18 -2.03 -25.36
C GLY A 56 -10.36 -1.20 -24.88
N ASN A 57 -10.21 0.12 -24.85
CA ASN A 57 -11.23 1.05 -24.36
C ASN A 57 -11.81 1.90 -25.49
N SER A 58 -13.00 2.46 -25.28
CA SER A 58 -13.68 3.29 -26.29
C SER A 58 -12.95 4.59 -26.65
N ILE A 59 -11.91 4.98 -25.91
CA ILE A 59 -11.11 6.19 -26.20
C ILE A 59 -9.60 5.91 -26.29
N GLY A 60 -9.18 4.66 -26.38
CA GLY A 60 -7.77 4.29 -26.50
C GLY A 60 -7.40 2.94 -25.91
N LEU A 61 -6.12 2.75 -25.66
CA LEU A 61 -5.56 1.61 -24.94
C LEU A 61 -5.38 1.98 -23.47
N LEU A 62 -6.06 1.27 -22.57
CA LEU A 62 -5.93 1.44 -21.12
C LEU A 62 -4.98 0.39 -20.59
N ALA A 63 -4.04 0.78 -19.75
CA ALA A 63 -3.07 -0.11 -19.12
C ALA A 63 -3.08 0.07 -17.60
N SER A 64 -2.78 -1.01 -16.86
CA SER A 64 -2.58 -0.93 -15.43
C SER A 64 -1.66 -2.03 -14.93
N ASP A 65 -0.77 -1.67 -14.02
CA ASP A 65 0.05 -2.58 -13.22
C ASP A 65 -0.65 -3.01 -11.90
N GLY A 66 -1.90 -2.52 -11.68
CA GLY A 66 -2.69 -2.71 -10.47
C GLY A 66 -2.53 -1.61 -9.43
N MET A 67 -1.52 -0.76 -9.54
CA MET A 67 -1.32 0.43 -8.69
C MET A 67 -1.79 1.69 -9.39
N GLU A 68 -1.46 1.83 -10.67
CA GLU A 68 -1.80 2.99 -11.47
C GLU A 68 -2.54 2.57 -12.75
N TRP A 69 -3.43 3.46 -13.20
CA TRP A 69 -4.16 3.33 -14.45
C TRP A 69 -3.69 4.38 -15.43
N LYS A 70 -3.34 3.97 -16.64
CA LYS A 70 -2.84 4.86 -17.68
C LYS A 70 -3.57 4.66 -19.00
N LEU A 71 -4.09 5.75 -19.55
CA LEU A 71 -4.77 5.75 -20.84
C LEU A 71 -3.84 6.28 -21.92
N TYR A 72 -3.59 5.46 -22.92
CA TYR A 72 -2.87 5.80 -24.14
C TYR A 72 -3.86 6.02 -25.28
N GLN A 73 -3.85 7.21 -25.87
CA GLN A 73 -4.75 7.56 -26.95
C GLN A 73 -4.08 7.35 -28.31
N THR A 74 -4.84 6.84 -29.27
CA THR A 74 -4.45 6.90 -30.68
C THR A 74 -4.44 8.36 -31.15
N PRO A 75 -3.75 8.73 -32.26
CA PRO A 75 -3.69 10.13 -32.72
C PRO A 75 -5.06 10.78 -32.92
N ASN A 76 -6.09 9.99 -33.25
CA ASN A 76 -7.47 10.47 -33.46
C ASN A 76 -8.38 10.19 -32.24
N ALA A 77 -7.84 9.80 -31.11
CA ALA A 77 -8.59 9.36 -29.90
C ALA A 77 -9.70 8.34 -30.28
N SER A 78 -9.39 7.44 -31.20
CA SER A 78 -10.34 6.46 -31.70
C SER A 78 -10.47 5.27 -30.77
N ILE A 79 -11.59 4.56 -30.94
CA ILE A 79 -11.90 3.35 -30.20
C ILE A 79 -10.86 2.25 -30.46
N VAL A 80 -10.44 1.56 -29.41
CA VAL A 80 -9.66 0.31 -29.47
C VAL A 80 -10.59 -0.83 -29.06
N ARG A 81 -10.99 -1.67 -30.05
CA ARG A 81 -11.91 -2.81 -29.82
C ARG A 81 -11.19 -4.13 -29.58
N ALA A 82 -10.11 -4.36 -30.28
CA ALA A 82 -9.33 -5.58 -30.17
C ALA A 82 -7.89 -5.25 -29.80
N ILE A 83 -7.31 -6.05 -28.93
CA ILE A 83 -5.88 -6.00 -28.60
C ILE A 83 -5.28 -7.40 -28.64
N ALA A 84 -3.99 -7.46 -28.93
CA ALA A 84 -3.17 -8.66 -28.73
C ALA A 84 -1.81 -8.21 -28.19
N VAL A 85 -1.41 -8.77 -27.06
CA VAL A 85 -0.15 -8.46 -26.39
C VAL A 85 0.89 -9.46 -26.90
N GLU A 86 1.93 -8.97 -27.58
CA GLU A 86 3.05 -9.79 -28.02
C GLU A 86 4.09 -9.91 -26.93
N SER A 87 4.41 -8.82 -26.30
CA SER A 87 5.36 -8.73 -25.21
C SER A 87 5.13 -7.43 -24.40
N HIS A 88 5.88 -7.25 -23.34
CA HIS A 88 5.92 -5.97 -22.62
C HIS A 88 6.28 -4.79 -23.53
N GLN A 89 7.06 -5.03 -24.58
CA GLN A 89 7.54 -3.98 -25.50
C GLN A 89 6.54 -3.66 -26.60
N THR A 90 5.71 -4.65 -27.02
CA THR A 90 4.89 -4.50 -28.22
C THR A 90 3.47 -5.03 -28.02
N ILE A 91 2.49 -4.19 -28.31
CA ILE A 91 1.06 -4.52 -28.27
C ILE A 91 0.42 -4.13 -29.60
N TYR A 92 -0.42 -5.01 -30.16
CA TYR A 92 -1.22 -4.70 -31.34
C TYR A 92 -2.62 -4.28 -30.94
N SER A 93 -3.18 -3.33 -31.68
CA SER A 93 -4.55 -2.88 -31.47
C SER A 93 -5.28 -2.66 -32.79
N GLY A 94 -6.59 -2.88 -32.75
CA GLY A 94 -7.49 -2.61 -33.85
C GLY A 94 -8.76 -1.91 -33.36
N GLY A 95 -9.18 -0.92 -34.10
CA GLY A 95 -10.33 -0.10 -33.79
C GLY A 95 -11.27 0.12 -34.98
N SER A 96 -11.75 1.33 -35.13
CA SER A 96 -12.51 1.77 -36.29
C SER A 96 -11.56 2.38 -37.31
N GLU A 97 -11.53 1.82 -38.55
CA GLU A 97 -10.78 2.33 -39.70
C GLU A 97 -9.25 2.42 -39.50
N ASP A 98 -8.72 1.79 -38.42
CA ASP A 98 -7.31 1.75 -38.15
C ASP A 98 -6.91 0.47 -37.41
N LEU A 99 -5.69 0.04 -37.68
CA LEU A 99 -4.99 -1.04 -37.00
C LEU A 99 -3.53 -0.60 -36.79
N GLY A 100 -2.96 -0.97 -35.66
CA GLY A 100 -1.64 -0.46 -35.34
C GLY A 100 -0.93 -1.21 -34.25
N ARG A 101 0.24 -0.71 -33.98
CA ARG A 101 1.19 -1.24 -33.00
C ARG A 101 1.55 -0.16 -32.00
N TRP A 102 1.65 -0.56 -30.76
CA TRP A 102 2.16 0.24 -29.66
C TRP A 102 3.52 -0.32 -29.27
N ASP A 103 4.55 0.52 -29.34
CA ASP A 103 5.89 0.16 -28.91
C ASP A 103 6.27 1.01 -27.70
N ARG A 104 6.88 0.38 -26.69
CA ARG A 104 7.33 1.06 -25.49
C ARG A 104 8.67 1.73 -25.74
N ASP A 105 8.76 3.02 -25.47
CA ASP A 105 10.00 3.78 -25.57
C ASP A 105 10.87 3.65 -24.29
N GLN A 106 12.03 4.28 -24.32
CA GLN A 106 12.97 4.26 -23.18
C GLN A 106 12.42 4.92 -21.91
N SER A 107 11.38 5.70 -22.02
CA SER A 107 10.69 6.30 -20.88
C SER A 107 9.64 5.40 -20.25
N GLY A 108 9.43 4.21 -20.79
CA GLY A 108 8.36 3.32 -20.39
C GLY A 108 7.00 3.68 -21.01
N GLU A 109 6.94 4.67 -21.93
CA GLU A 109 5.70 5.12 -22.55
C GLU A 109 5.39 4.37 -23.83
N LEU A 110 4.12 3.96 -24.02
CA LEU A 110 3.65 3.34 -25.24
C LEU A 110 3.40 4.39 -26.33
N LYS A 111 4.01 4.20 -27.51
CA LYS A 111 3.86 5.04 -28.68
C LYS A 111 3.12 4.28 -29.78
N TYR A 112 2.06 4.88 -30.30
CA TYR A 112 1.24 4.30 -31.36
C TYR A 112 1.84 4.52 -32.73
N THR A 113 1.88 3.46 -33.54
CA THR A 113 2.23 3.48 -34.94
C THR A 113 1.11 2.80 -35.75
N SER A 114 0.42 3.55 -36.62
CA SER A 114 -0.56 2.99 -37.55
C SER A 114 0.12 2.09 -38.56
N LEU A 115 -0.42 0.90 -38.78
CA LEU A 115 0.04 -0.05 -39.80
C LEU A 115 -0.76 0.03 -41.11
N LYS A 116 -1.76 0.92 -41.20
CA LYS A 116 -2.65 1.10 -42.35
C LYS A 116 -1.88 1.24 -43.66
N GLY A 117 -0.76 1.97 -43.67
CA GLY A 117 0.07 2.19 -44.85
C GLY A 117 0.83 0.96 -45.37
N LEU A 118 0.80 -0.18 -44.65
CA LEU A 118 1.46 -1.42 -45.06
C LEU A 118 0.53 -2.39 -45.76
N ILE A 119 -0.75 -2.03 -45.92
CA ILE A 119 -1.75 -2.90 -46.57
C ILE A 119 -1.48 -2.93 -48.08
N LYS A 120 -1.37 -4.16 -48.64
CA LYS A 120 -1.18 -4.37 -50.06
C LYS A 120 -2.50 -4.23 -50.82
N GLY A 121 -2.47 -3.52 -51.98
CA GLY A 121 -3.63 -3.34 -52.83
C GLY A 121 -4.49 -2.12 -52.49
N ASP A 122 -5.48 -1.83 -53.32
CA ASP A 122 -6.48 -0.78 -53.12
C ASP A 122 -7.59 -1.30 -52.17
N ASN A 123 -7.25 -1.49 -50.92
CA ASN A 123 -8.21 -1.99 -49.91
C ASN A 123 -8.37 -0.92 -48.81
N PRO A 124 -9.23 0.06 -49.01
CA PRO A 124 -9.45 1.08 -48.02
C PRO A 124 -10.06 0.50 -46.75
N LEU A 125 -9.60 0.95 -45.57
CA LEU A 125 -10.16 0.56 -44.26
C LEU A 125 -11.44 1.33 -43.91
N ASP A 126 -11.99 2.09 -44.85
CA ASP A 126 -13.20 2.89 -44.65
C ASP A 126 -14.37 1.99 -44.22
N ASN A 127 -15.02 2.35 -43.14
CA ASN A 127 -16.08 1.58 -42.46
C ASN A 127 -15.69 0.19 -41.98
N GLN A 128 -14.39 -0.15 -41.89
CA GLN A 128 -13.92 -1.38 -41.28
C GLN A 128 -13.81 -1.21 -39.78
N SER A 129 -14.16 -2.26 -39.02
CA SER A 129 -13.93 -2.35 -37.61
C SER A 129 -13.26 -3.65 -37.27
N PHE A 130 -12.19 -3.61 -36.51
CA PHE A 130 -11.42 -4.78 -36.09
C PHE A 130 -11.94 -5.34 -34.77
N TRP A 131 -12.31 -6.65 -34.80
CA TRP A 131 -12.99 -7.28 -33.66
C TRP A 131 -12.14 -8.31 -32.94
N ARG A 132 -11.16 -8.91 -33.63
CA ARG A 132 -10.24 -9.88 -33.04
C ARG A 132 -8.83 -9.69 -33.58
N ILE A 133 -7.84 -9.88 -32.73
CA ILE A 133 -6.43 -9.91 -33.11
C ILE A 133 -5.81 -11.14 -32.48
N TRP A 134 -5.04 -11.88 -33.27
CA TRP A 134 -4.32 -13.06 -32.80
C TRP A 134 -2.87 -13.03 -33.29
N ILE A 135 -1.95 -13.42 -32.42
CA ILE A 135 -0.52 -13.55 -32.71
C ILE A 135 -0.22 -15.06 -32.87
N ASP A 136 0.49 -15.41 -33.95
CA ASP A 136 0.89 -16.77 -34.27
C ASP A 136 2.32 -16.77 -34.83
N GLY A 137 3.28 -17.02 -33.96
CA GLY A 137 4.69 -16.91 -34.31
C GLY A 137 5.04 -15.53 -34.83
N ASN A 138 5.43 -15.47 -36.12
CA ASN A 138 5.80 -14.21 -36.80
C ASN A 138 4.64 -13.59 -37.62
N LYS A 139 3.39 -13.91 -37.28
CA LYS A 139 2.23 -13.35 -37.98
C LYS A 139 1.22 -12.81 -37.00
N VAL A 140 0.63 -11.67 -37.34
CA VAL A 140 -0.47 -11.06 -36.58
C VAL A 140 -1.70 -11.00 -37.48
N TYR A 141 -2.79 -11.58 -37.02
CA TYR A 141 -4.07 -11.65 -37.72
C TYR A 141 -5.02 -10.59 -37.16
N PHE A 142 -5.42 -9.62 -37.98
CA PHE A 142 -6.42 -8.62 -37.65
C PHE A 142 -7.71 -8.94 -38.36
N GLN A 143 -8.78 -9.22 -37.63
CA GLN A 143 -10.07 -9.59 -38.27
C GLN A 143 -11.04 -8.44 -38.23
N SER A 144 -11.54 -8.07 -39.42
CA SER A 144 -12.74 -7.27 -39.64
C SER A 144 -13.88 -8.15 -40.18
N PHE A 145 -15.07 -7.59 -40.37
CA PHE A 145 -16.16 -8.36 -40.99
C PHE A 145 -15.95 -8.65 -42.47
N SER A 146 -15.12 -7.88 -43.14
CA SER A 146 -14.86 -8.08 -44.58
C SER A 146 -13.68 -8.99 -44.88
N HIS A 147 -12.60 -8.86 -44.08
CA HIS A 147 -11.31 -9.50 -44.33
C HIS A 147 -10.62 -9.93 -43.05
N ILE A 148 -9.69 -10.86 -43.21
CA ILE A 148 -8.65 -11.15 -42.22
C ILE A 148 -7.33 -10.61 -42.74
N TYR A 149 -6.79 -9.58 -42.13
CA TYR A 149 -5.51 -8.94 -42.49
C TYR A 149 -4.36 -9.64 -41.75
N VAL A 150 -3.39 -10.14 -42.52
CA VAL A 150 -2.23 -10.86 -42.02
C VAL A 150 -1.00 -9.95 -42.10
N TYR A 151 -0.47 -9.55 -40.98
CA TYR A 151 0.76 -8.79 -40.87
C TYR A 151 1.96 -9.70 -40.62
N ASP A 152 2.99 -9.61 -41.42
CA ASP A 152 4.23 -10.39 -41.39
C ASP A 152 5.44 -9.55 -40.92
N HIS A 153 5.21 -8.48 -40.17
CA HIS A 153 6.16 -7.45 -39.76
C HIS A 153 6.75 -6.57 -40.89
N GLN A 154 6.38 -6.79 -42.13
CA GLN A 154 6.80 -5.95 -43.26
C GLN A 154 5.60 -5.43 -44.06
N THR A 155 4.65 -6.30 -44.30
CA THR A 155 3.47 -5.99 -45.12
C THR A 155 2.21 -6.59 -44.53
N ILE A 156 1.08 -6.07 -44.91
CA ILE A 156 -0.24 -6.60 -44.55
C ILE A 156 -0.94 -7.13 -45.80
N THR A 157 -1.31 -8.40 -45.79
CA THR A 157 -2.01 -9.07 -46.87
C THR A 157 -3.42 -9.45 -46.41
N PRO A 158 -4.49 -9.00 -47.09
CA PRO A 158 -5.85 -9.42 -46.82
C PRO A 158 -6.12 -10.84 -47.28
N ILE A 159 -6.91 -11.58 -46.50
CA ILE A 159 -7.52 -12.86 -46.86
C ILE A 159 -9.00 -12.60 -47.06
N ASP A 160 -9.48 -12.89 -48.24
CA ASP A 160 -10.89 -12.78 -48.62
C ASP A 160 -11.64 -14.06 -48.25
N GLY A 161 -12.85 -13.92 -47.78
CA GLY A 161 -13.76 -15.03 -47.53
C GLY A 161 -14.77 -15.18 -48.67
N PRO A 162 -15.54 -16.28 -48.68
CA PRO A 162 -16.64 -16.44 -49.60
C PRO A 162 -17.76 -15.40 -49.44
N SER A 163 -17.87 -14.85 -48.18
CA SER A 163 -18.72 -13.70 -47.85
C SER A 163 -18.11 -12.98 -46.64
N ALA A 164 -18.86 -12.08 -45.97
CA ALA A 164 -18.42 -11.44 -44.75
C ALA A 164 -18.17 -12.44 -43.61
N PHE A 165 -17.16 -12.17 -42.80
CA PHE A 165 -16.80 -12.97 -41.62
C PHE A 165 -17.52 -12.45 -40.36
N LEU A 166 -17.80 -13.36 -39.43
CA LEU A 166 -18.19 -12.97 -38.07
C LEU A 166 -16.95 -12.78 -37.17
N LEU A 167 -16.58 -13.74 -36.38
CA LEU A 167 -15.44 -13.66 -35.48
C LEU A 167 -14.39 -14.71 -35.84
N LEU A 168 -13.12 -14.32 -35.86
CA LEU A 168 -11.98 -15.22 -35.87
C LEU A 168 -11.70 -15.69 -34.46
N LEU A 169 -11.92 -16.97 -34.19
CA LEU A 169 -11.76 -17.59 -32.89
C LEU A 169 -10.54 -18.49 -32.91
N LYS A 170 -9.72 -18.41 -31.85
CA LYS A 170 -8.57 -19.31 -31.66
C LYS A 170 -8.93 -20.38 -30.65
N VAL A 171 -8.73 -21.63 -31.01
CA VAL A 171 -8.86 -22.77 -30.11
C VAL A 171 -7.62 -23.65 -30.25
N ARG A 172 -6.87 -23.86 -29.16
CA ARG A 172 -5.54 -24.49 -29.21
C ARG A 172 -4.61 -23.74 -30.20
N SER A 173 -4.07 -24.47 -31.20
CA SER A 173 -3.25 -23.88 -32.27
C SER A 173 -4.05 -23.60 -33.56
N GLU A 174 -5.37 -23.74 -33.55
CA GLU A 174 -6.23 -23.60 -34.71
C GLU A 174 -7.00 -22.30 -34.69
N TYR A 175 -7.25 -21.77 -35.89
CA TYR A 175 -8.06 -20.58 -36.12
C TYR A 175 -9.31 -20.93 -36.87
N TRP A 176 -10.47 -20.62 -36.31
CA TRP A 176 -11.77 -20.88 -36.84
C TRP A 176 -12.54 -19.57 -37.06
N VAL A 177 -13.22 -19.45 -38.19
CA VAL A 177 -14.03 -18.28 -38.52
C VAL A 177 -15.38 -18.73 -39.03
N GLN A 178 -16.45 -18.02 -38.65
CA GLN A 178 -17.76 -18.24 -39.21
C GLN A 178 -18.02 -17.25 -40.36
N GLU A 179 -18.51 -17.75 -41.45
CA GLU A 179 -19.12 -16.96 -42.49
C GLU A 179 -20.42 -16.30 -41.94
N MET A 180 -20.69 -15.05 -42.30
CA MET A 180 -21.86 -14.35 -41.81
C MET A 180 -23.14 -15.12 -42.16
N TYR A 181 -23.89 -15.57 -41.16
CA TYR A 181 -25.08 -16.42 -41.31
C TYR A 181 -24.80 -17.79 -41.95
N GLY A 182 -23.56 -18.17 -42.12
CA GLY A 182 -23.12 -19.39 -42.79
C GLY A 182 -22.39 -20.38 -41.90
N ALA A 183 -21.69 -21.30 -42.53
CA ALA A 183 -20.94 -22.37 -41.89
C ALA A 183 -19.65 -21.88 -41.22
N LEU A 184 -19.01 -22.76 -40.41
CA LEU A 184 -17.69 -22.57 -39.87
C LEU A 184 -16.59 -23.03 -40.84
N TYR A 185 -15.50 -22.29 -40.87
CA TYR A 185 -14.28 -22.59 -41.61
C TYR A 185 -13.06 -22.61 -40.66
N GLN A 186 -12.15 -23.52 -40.95
CA GLN A 186 -10.82 -23.52 -40.31
C GLN A 186 -9.84 -22.80 -41.24
N LEU A 187 -9.08 -21.86 -40.67
CA LEU A 187 -8.05 -21.11 -41.41
C LEU A 187 -6.69 -21.83 -41.22
N ASN A 188 -6.18 -22.40 -42.32
CA ASN A 188 -4.89 -23.09 -42.38
C ASN A 188 -4.00 -22.44 -43.43
N ASN A 189 -2.88 -21.81 -43.03
CA ASN A 189 -1.93 -21.17 -43.94
C ASN A 189 -2.55 -20.18 -44.93
N GLY A 190 -3.57 -19.45 -44.53
CA GLY A 190 -4.28 -18.48 -45.37
C GLY A 190 -5.41 -19.08 -46.24
N ILE A 191 -5.68 -20.40 -46.12
CA ILE A 191 -6.73 -21.12 -46.86
C ILE A 191 -7.85 -21.49 -45.88
N LEU A 192 -9.08 -21.23 -46.31
CA LEU A 192 -10.30 -21.53 -45.55
C LEU A 192 -10.82 -22.93 -45.93
N GLY A 193 -10.80 -23.86 -45.01
CA GLY A 193 -11.40 -25.18 -45.11
C GLY A 193 -12.70 -25.27 -44.35
N LYS A 194 -13.81 -25.66 -45.00
CA LYS A 194 -15.13 -25.76 -44.36
C LYS A 194 -15.12 -26.88 -43.31
N ILE A 195 -15.66 -26.59 -42.12
CA ILE A 195 -15.81 -27.52 -41.02
C ILE A 195 -17.00 -28.48 -41.32
N PRO A 196 -16.79 -29.82 -41.34
CA PRO A 196 -17.85 -30.76 -41.60
C PRO A 196 -19.02 -30.66 -40.62
N GLY A 197 -20.27 -30.68 -41.15
CA GLY A 197 -21.49 -30.64 -40.34
C GLY A 197 -21.83 -29.29 -39.76
N SER A 198 -21.03 -28.22 -40.02
CA SER A 198 -21.28 -26.88 -39.50
C SER A 198 -22.43 -26.15 -40.16
N GLU A 199 -23.02 -26.70 -41.21
CA GLU A 199 -24.16 -26.12 -41.97
C GLU A 199 -25.39 -25.94 -41.09
N PHE A 200 -25.56 -26.75 -40.05
CA PHE A 200 -26.70 -26.58 -39.14
C PHE A 200 -26.65 -25.27 -38.33
N LEU A 201 -25.45 -24.65 -38.24
CA LEU A 201 -25.27 -23.33 -37.60
C LEU A 201 -25.70 -22.17 -38.53
N ASN A 202 -26.12 -22.45 -39.75
CA ASN A 202 -26.59 -21.40 -40.64
C ASN A 202 -27.77 -20.65 -40.00
N GLY A 203 -27.67 -19.30 -40.02
CA GLY A 203 -28.64 -18.43 -39.36
C GLY A 203 -28.39 -18.17 -37.87
N THR A 204 -27.44 -18.88 -37.25
CA THR A 204 -27.01 -18.61 -35.87
C THR A 204 -25.59 -18.08 -35.83
N THR A 205 -25.26 -17.31 -34.80
CA THR A 205 -23.92 -16.75 -34.63
C THR A 205 -23.13 -17.57 -33.61
N THR A 206 -22.00 -18.15 -34.06
CA THR A 206 -21.04 -18.77 -33.16
C THR A 206 -20.23 -17.68 -32.44
N ARG A 207 -20.25 -17.70 -31.14
CA ARG A 207 -19.55 -16.75 -30.27
C ARG A 207 -18.32 -17.32 -29.59
N VAL A 208 -18.33 -18.63 -29.38
CA VAL A 208 -17.38 -19.33 -28.52
C VAL A 208 -16.94 -20.64 -29.16
N ILE A 209 -15.63 -20.87 -29.19
CA ILE A 209 -15.05 -22.19 -29.48
C ILE A 209 -13.96 -22.41 -28.43
N LEU A 210 -14.10 -23.47 -27.62
CA LEU A 210 -13.19 -23.80 -26.52
C LEU A 210 -12.78 -25.28 -26.58
N PRO A 211 -11.66 -25.66 -26.00
CA PRO A 211 -11.30 -27.07 -25.84
C PRO A 211 -12.30 -27.74 -24.88
N TYR A 212 -12.80 -28.92 -25.26
CA TYR A 212 -13.59 -29.77 -24.36
C TYR A 212 -12.73 -30.88 -23.76
N ASP A 213 -12.04 -31.63 -24.61
CA ASP A 213 -10.99 -32.58 -24.21
C ASP A 213 -9.89 -32.64 -25.31
N THR A 214 -9.10 -33.71 -25.44
CA THR A 214 -8.01 -33.81 -26.41
C THR A 214 -8.45 -33.57 -27.86
N ASP A 215 -9.61 -34.08 -28.28
CA ASP A 215 -10.04 -34.12 -29.69
C ASP A 215 -11.36 -33.39 -29.96
N ARG A 216 -12.11 -33.01 -28.93
CA ARG A 216 -13.40 -32.40 -29.06
C ARG A 216 -13.40 -30.92 -28.66
N TYR A 217 -14.34 -30.20 -29.22
CA TYR A 217 -14.49 -28.75 -29.02
C TYR A 217 -15.85 -28.43 -28.43
N LEU A 218 -15.90 -27.42 -27.59
CA LEU A 218 -17.14 -26.85 -27.08
C LEU A 218 -17.49 -25.61 -27.92
N ILE A 219 -18.66 -25.63 -28.59
CA ILE A 219 -19.09 -24.55 -29.47
C ILE A 219 -20.35 -23.93 -28.91
N GLY A 220 -20.29 -22.61 -28.63
CA GLY A 220 -21.42 -21.86 -28.11
C GLY A 220 -21.93 -20.84 -29.11
N THR A 221 -23.26 -20.77 -29.22
CA THR A 221 -23.98 -19.83 -30.10
C THR A 221 -24.48 -18.61 -29.30
N SER A 222 -24.75 -17.51 -29.99
CA SER A 222 -25.34 -16.31 -29.36
C SER A 222 -26.69 -16.59 -28.71
N THR A 223 -27.45 -17.56 -29.20
CA THR A 223 -28.75 -17.95 -28.62
C THR A 223 -28.65 -18.70 -27.30
N GLY A 224 -27.40 -19.02 -26.84
CA GLY A 224 -27.14 -19.75 -25.59
C GLY A 224 -27.16 -21.26 -25.74
N GLU A 225 -27.23 -21.79 -26.97
CA GLU A 225 -27.10 -23.21 -27.23
C GLU A 225 -25.60 -23.56 -27.28
N ILE A 226 -25.21 -24.67 -26.63
CA ILE A 226 -23.83 -25.10 -26.55
C ILE A 226 -23.74 -26.55 -26.99
N TYR A 227 -22.78 -26.83 -27.85
CA TYR A 227 -22.57 -28.14 -28.48
C TYR A 227 -21.17 -28.65 -28.23
N ILE A 228 -21.01 -29.96 -28.09
CA ILE A 228 -19.75 -30.67 -28.23
C ILE A 228 -19.61 -31.05 -29.70
N TYR A 229 -18.51 -30.61 -30.33
CA TYR A 229 -18.14 -31.03 -31.68
C TYR A 229 -17.07 -32.10 -31.63
N ASP A 230 -17.34 -33.26 -32.18
CA ASP A 230 -16.46 -34.45 -32.23
C ASP A 230 -15.72 -34.61 -33.56
N GLN A 231 -15.52 -33.53 -34.33
CA GLN A 231 -14.96 -33.43 -35.66
C GLN A 231 -15.90 -33.91 -36.77
N LYS A 232 -17.11 -34.36 -36.43
CA LYS A 232 -18.14 -34.80 -37.40
C LYS A 232 -19.53 -34.30 -37.04
N ASN A 233 -19.91 -34.43 -35.79
CA ASN A 233 -21.25 -34.15 -35.30
C ASN A 233 -21.22 -33.08 -34.20
N PHE A 234 -22.32 -32.35 -34.11
CA PHE A 234 -22.58 -31.39 -33.06
C PHE A 234 -23.60 -32.02 -32.09
N ILE A 235 -23.16 -32.28 -30.87
CA ILE A 235 -23.96 -32.92 -29.82
C ILE A 235 -24.31 -31.88 -28.77
N PRO A 236 -25.59 -31.67 -28.42
CA PRO A 236 -25.92 -30.75 -27.32
C PRO A 236 -25.18 -31.11 -26.03
N TRP A 237 -24.51 -30.11 -25.42
CA TRP A 237 -23.68 -30.39 -24.25
C TRP A 237 -24.52 -30.58 -22.98
N ASN A 238 -25.22 -29.51 -22.55
CA ASN A 238 -26.04 -29.52 -21.34
C ASN A 238 -27.36 -28.75 -21.59
N LEU A 239 -28.46 -29.50 -21.71
CA LEU A 239 -29.77 -28.92 -22.03
C LEU A 239 -30.31 -28.03 -20.91
N SER A 240 -29.92 -28.26 -19.65
CA SER A 240 -30.35 -27.43 -18.52
C SER A 240 -29.66 -26.06 -18.59
N LEU A 241 -28.36 -26.06 -18.83
CA LEU A 241 -27.58 -24.84 -19.02
C LEU A 241 -28.07 -24.06 -20.25
N SER A 242 -28.26 -24.73 -21.38
CA SER A 242 -28.78 -24.10 -22.60
C SER A 242 -30.16 -23.46 -22.39
N ARG A 243 -31.06 -24.07 -21.58
CA ARG A 243 -32.32 -23.46 -21.21
C ARG A 243 -32.14 -22.16 -20.36
N GLN A 244 -31.16 -22.14 -19.45
CA GLN A 244 -30.89 -20.96 -18.65
C GLN A 244 -30.23 -19.85 -19.47
N LEU A 245 -29.37 -20.18 -20.41
CA LEU A 245 -28.69 -19.22 -21.29
C LEU A 245 -29.58 -18.71 -22.43
N ARG A 246 -30.69 -19.39 -22.72
CA ARG A 246 -31.61 -18.98 -23.80
C ARG A 246 -32.14 -17.56 -23.56
N GLY A 247 -31.90 -16.69 -24.55
CA GLY A 247 -32.28 -15.28 -24.47
C GLY A 247 -31.35 -14.41 -23.64
N GLN A 248 -30.23 -14.97 -23.11
CA GLN A 248 -29.25 -14.21 -22.38
C GLN A 248 -28.11 -13.64 -23.25
N GLU A 249 -28.10 -13.97 -24.54
CA GLU A 249 -27.12 -13.51 -25.52
C GLU A 249 -25.69 -13.86 -25.12
N LEU A 250 -25.30 -15.14 -25.26
CA LEU A 250 -23.92 -15.58 -25.06
C LEU A 250 -22.97 -14.79 -25.96
N ASN A 251 -21.95 -14.14 -25.38
CA ASN A 251 -21.06 -13.23 -26.11
C ASN A 251 -19.60 -13.67 -26.14
N CYS A 252 -19.08 -14.19 -25.04
CA CYS A 252 -17.69 -14.65 -24.92
C CYS A 252 -17.59 -15.76 -23.88
N ALA A 253 -16.51 -16.54 -23.96
CA ALA A 253 -16.20 -17.50 -22.92
C ALA A 253 -14.69 -17.81 -22.88
N ILE A 254 -14.24 -18.34 -21.76
CA ILE A 254 -12.89 -18.87 -21.55
C ILE A 254 -12.96 -20.19 -20.79
N TYR A 255 -11.90 -21.00 -20.94
CA TYR A 255 -11.67 -22.20 -20.15
C TYR A 255 -10.48 -21.98 -19.21
N SER A 256 -10.70 -22.15 -17.92
CA SER A 256 -9.64 -22.14 -16.91
C SER A 256 -9.13 -23.57 -16.71
N ALA A 257 -7.94 -23.84 -17.19
CA ALA A 257 -7.29 -25.14 -17.02
C ALA A 257 -6.95 -25.41 -15.54
N LYS A 258 -6.61 -24.37 -14.79
CA LYS A 258 -6.28 -24.47 -13.36
C LYS A 258 -7.47 -24.92 -12.52
N ARG A 259 -8.65 -24.40 -12.84
CA ARG A 259 -9.91 -24.68 -12.11
C ARG A 259 -10.71 -25.80 -12.72
N ASN A 260 -10.39 -26.18 -13.96
CA ASN A 260 -11.14 -27.10 -14.77
C ASN A 260 -12.61 -26.67 -14.93
N THR A 261 -12.84 -25.37 -15.18
CA THR A 261 -14.15 -24.76 -15.32
C THR A 261 -14.20 -23.84 -16.54
N TYR A 262 -15.41 -23.61 -17.03
CA TYR A 262 -15.67 -22.63 -18.08
C TYR A 262 -16.33 -21.39 -17.48
N TYR A 263 -15.96 -20.21 -18.00
CA TYR A 263 -16.61 -18.95 -17.70
C TYR A 263 -17.31 -18.46 -18.97
N LEU A 264 -18.63 -18.29 -18.86
CA LEU A 264 -19.51 -17.90 -19.95
C LEU A 264 -20.01 -16.48 -19.71
N GLY A 265 -19.62 -15.52 -20.55
CA GLY A 265 -20.04 -14.13 -20.50
C GLY A 265 -21.23 -13.88 -21.42
N THR A 266 -22.27 -13.31 -20.86
CA THR A 266 -23.52 -12.98 -21.60
C THR A 266 -23.68 -11.47 -21.73
N GLN A 267 -24.60 -11.04 -22.61
CA GLN A 267 -24.94 -9.61 -22.72
C GLN A 267 -25.99 -9.18 -21.68
N LEU A 268 -26.86 -10.07 -21.23
CA LEU A 268 -28.01 -9.71 -20.40
C LEU A 268 -27.97 -10.25 -18.98
N SER A 269 -27.12 -11.26 -18.70
CA SER A 269 -27.15 -11.97 -17.42
C SER A 269 -25.78 -12.14 -16.72
N GLY A 270 -24.73 -11.39 -17.17
CA GLY A 270 -23.42 -11.43 -16.52
C GLY A 270 -22.59 -12.66 -16.87
N VAL A 271 -21.87 -13.20 -15.89
CA VAL A 271 -20.91 -14.30 -16.05
C VAL A 271 -21.41 -15.54 -15.32
N TYR A 272 -21.42 -16.66 -16.03
CA TYR A 272 -21.64 -18.00 -15.44
C TYR A 272 -20.32 -18.76 -15.35
N GLU A 273 -20.00 -19.26 -14.18
CA GLU A 273 -18.96 -20.27 -13.99
C GLU A 273 -19.63 -21.64 -14.00
N VAL A 274 -19.13 -22.54 -14.87
CA VAL A 274 -19.71 -23.87 -15.02
C VAL A 274 -18.61 -24.94 -14.99
N ASP A 275 -18.92 -26.12 -14.47
CA ASP A 275 -18.01 -27.27 -14.52
C ASP A 275 -17.93 -27.87 -15.94
N THR A 276 -17.08 -28.91 -16.09
CA THR A 276 -16.93 -29.63 -17.37
C THR A 276 -18.16 -30.42 -17.81
N HIS A 277 -19.17 -30.53 -16.95
CA HIS A 277 -20.46 -31.17 -17.27
C HIS A 277 -21.56 -30.15 -17.57
N GLY A 278 -21.24 -28.84 -17.46
CA GLY A 278 -22.18 -27.75 -17.68
C GLY A 278 -23.07 -27.44 -16.46
N ASN A 279 -22.72 -27.92 -15.27
CA ASN A 279 -23.41 -27.51 -14.04
C ASN A 279 -22.92 -26.13 -13.60
N ILE A 280 -23.82 -25.24 -13.24
CA ILE A 280 -23.48 -23.89 -12.80
C ILE A 280 -22.93 -23.96 -11.38
N LEU A 281 -21.70 -23.49 -11.22
CA LEU A 281 -21.00 -23.37 -9.96
C LEU A 281 -21.25 -21.99 -9.33
N ASN A 282 -21.08 -20.93 -10.12
CA ASN A 282 -21.33 -19.55 -9.72
C ASN A 282 -22.03 -18.78 -10.85
N HIS A 283 -22.80 -17.80 -10.49
CA HIS A 283 -23.42 -16.85 -11.39
C HIS A 283 -23.23 -15.44 -10.85
N PHE A 284 -22.51 -14.62 -11.60
CA PHE A 284 -22.20 -13.23 -11.26
C PHE A 284 -23.04 -12.30 -12.14
N SER A 285 -23.89 -11.49 -11.52
CA SER A 285 -24.80 -10.59 -12.21
C SER A 285 -25.06 -9.33 -11.39
N THR A 286 -25.78 -8.39 -11.94
CA THR A 286 -26.17 -7.15 -11.23
C THR A 286 -27.14 -7.42 -10.07
N THR A 287 -27.76 -8.58 -10.02
CA THR A 287 -28.62 -8.95 -8.90
C THR A 287 -27.84 -9.38 -7.65
N ASN A 288 -26.57 -9.73 -7.80
CA ASN A 288 -25.75 -10.16 -6.67
C ASN A 288 -24.46 -9.39 -6.49
N ILE A 289 -23.63 -9.20 -7.54
CA ILE A 289 -22.30 -8.66 -7.29
C ILE A 289 -21.71 -7.81 -8.44
N LEU A 290 -22.09 -8.02 -9.71
CA LEU A 290 -21.56 -7.24 -10.83
C LEU A 290 -22.19 -5.85 -10.91
N GLN A 291 -21.44 -4.88 -11.39
CA GLN A 291 -21.96 -3.54 -11.70
C GLN A 291 -22.71 -3.46 -13.02
N ASN A 292 -22.53 -4.44 -13.92
CA ASN A 292 -23.19 -4.50 -15.23
C ASN A 292 -23.23 -5.94 -15.75
N ASN A 293 -24.35 -6.32 -16.41
CA ASN A 293 -24.56 -7.68 -16.93
C ASN A 293 -23.95 -7.91 -18.31
N THR A 294 -23.66 -6.85 -19.07
CA THR A 294 -23.14 -6.98 -20.44
C THR A 294 -21.64 -7.26 -20.41
N VAL A 295 -21.27 -8.50 -20.66
CA VAL A 295 -19.89 -8.96 -20.70
C VAL A 295 -19.38 -8.93 -22.14
N LEU A 296 -18.35 -8.15 -22.41
CA LEU A 296 -17.76 -7.98 -23.74
C LEU A 296 -16.55 -8.90 -23.96
N SER A 297 -15.76 -9.13 -22.92
CA SER A 297 -14.60 -10.02 -22.96
C SER A 297 -14.33 -10.63 -21.59
N LEU A 298 -13.78 -11.83 -21.60
CA LEU A 298 -13.27 -12.52 -20.42
C LEU A 298 -11.79 -12.86 -20.62
N TYR A 299 -11.03 -12.82 -19.54
CA TYR A 299 -9.60 -13.13 -19.58
C TYR A 299 -9.17 -13.76 -18.23
N GLU A 300 -8.36 -14.82 -18.28
CA GLU A 300 -7.71 -15.40 -17.10
C GLU A 300 -6.29 -14.84 -17.01
N ASP A 301 -5.97 -14.18 -15.89
CA ASP A 301 -4.66 -13.61 -15.67
C ASP A 301 -3.61 -14.65 -15.24
N ASN A 302 -2.34 -14.25 -15.21
CA ASN A 302 -1.22 -15.12 -14.83
C ASN A 302 -1.33 -15.69 -13.41
N GLN A 303 -2.26 -15.15 -12.59
CA GLN A 303 -2.55 -15.62 -11.23
C GLN A 303 -3.80 -16.49 -11.18
N ASN A 304 -4.37 -16.83 -12.32
CA ASN A 304 -5.59 -17.62 -12.48
C ASN A 304 -6.84 -16.96 -11.89
N ASN A 305 -6.89 -15.63 -11.85
CA ASN A 305 -8.10 -14.88 -11.57
C ASN A 305 -8.77 -14.47 -12.90
N ILE A 306 -10.04 -14.14 -12.83
CA ILE A 306 -10.83 -13.87 -14.02
C ILE A 306 -11.16 -12.39 -14.12
N TRP A 307 -10.83 -11.80 -15.25
CA TRP A 307 -11.23 -10.46 -15.62
C TRP A 307 -12.44 -10.49 -16.57
N ALA A 308 -13.39 -9.62 -16.31
CA ALA A 308 -14.50 -9.37 -17.18
C ALA A 308 -14.52 -7.90 -17.63
N ALA A 309 -14.36 -7.66 -18.93
CA ALA A 309 -14.61 -6.37 -19.55
C ALA A 309 -16.10 -6.22 -19.76
N LEU A 310 -16.67 -5.16 -19.21
CA LEU A 310 -18.09 -4.90 -19.23
C LEU A 310 -18.44 -3.71 -20.12
N ASP A 311 -19.69 -3.62 -20.55
CA ASP A 311 -20.20 -2.41 -21.20
C ASP A 311 -20.09 -1.20 -20.28
N ARG A 312 -20.07 -1.43 -18.96
CA ARG A 312 -19.91 -0.41 -17.95
C ARG A 312 -18.92 -0.86 -16.87
N GLY A 313 -17.62 -0.50 -17.07
CA GLY A 313 -16.55 -0.82 -16.14
C GLY A 313 -15.84 -2.15 -16.39
N LEU A 314 -15.13 -2.60 -15.40
CA LEU A 314 -14.41 -3.86 -15.34
C LEU A 314 -14.83 -4.62 -14.07
N ALA A 315 -14.80 -5.94 -14.12
CA ALA A 315 -14.91 -6.76 -12.93
C ALA A 315 -13.72 -7.72 -12.83
N TYR A 316 -13.20 -7.86 -11.62
CA TYR A 316 -12.09 -8.74 -11.28
C TYR A 316 -12.56 -9.78 -10.27
N ILE A 317 -12.57 -11.04 -10.66
CA ILE A 317 -13.07 -12.19 -9.90
C ILE A 317 -11.85 -12.93 -9.36
N ARG A 318 -11.61 -12.79 -8.05
CA ARG A 318 -10.46 -13.36 -7.35
C ARG A 318 -10.86 -14.54 -6.49
N TYR A 319 -10.10 -15.61 -6.61
CA TYR A 319 -10.22 -16.78 -5.75
C TYR A 319 -9.08 -16.79 -4.73
N THR A 320 -9.41 -16.95 -3.47
CA THR A 320 -8.44 -17.09 -2.38
C THR A 320 -8.66 -18.44 -1.72
N ASP A 321 -7.65 -19.29 -1.70
CA ASP A 321 -7.77 -20.65 -1.15
C ASP A 321 -8.29 -20.58 0.30
N GLY A 322 -9.26 -21.45 0.59
CA GLY A 322 -9.88 -21.54 1.89
C GLY A 322 -10.91 -20.45 2.24
N LEU A 323 -11.04 -19.39 1.44
CA LEU A 323 -12.02 -18.33 1.68
C LEU A 323 -13.19 -18.38 0.70
N SER A 324 -14.41 -18.20 1.19
CA SER A 324 -15.61 -17.97 0.38
C SER A 324 -16.32 -16.71 0.85
N TYR A 325 -16.63 -15.82 -0.09
CA TYR A 325 -17.17 -14.48 0.17
C TYR A 325 -18.68 -14.47 -0.09
N TYR A 326 -19.45 -14.02 0.90
CA TYR A 326 -20.90 -13.88 0.84
C TYR A 326 -21.27 -12.44 1.14
N ARG A 327 -21.86 -11.76 0.16
CA ARG A 327 -22.24 -10.37 0.27
C ARG A 327 -23.73 -10.22 0.03
N SER A 328 -24.40 -9.46 0.90
CA SER A 328 -25.77 -9.01 0.68
C SER A 328 -25.76 -7.72 -0.17
N THR A 329 -26.55 -7.69 -1.22
CA THR A 329 -26.74 -6.49 -2.04
C THR A 329 -27.73 -5.52 -1.41
N ASP A 330 -28.68 -6.02 -0.64
CA ASP A 330 -29.81 -5.24 -0.13
C ASP A 330 -29.61 -4.78 1.33
N GLY A 331 -28.57 -5.30 2.03
CA GLY A 331 -28.30 -4.97 3.42
C GLY A 331 -29.45 -5.30 4.40
N GLY A 332 -30.45 -6.00 3.91
CA GLY A 332 -31.74 -6.17 4.59
C GLY A 332 -31.74 -7.00 5.89
N PHE A 333 -30.62 -7.70 6.17
CA PHE A 333 -30.48 -8.50 7.40
C PHE A 333 -29.54 -7.89 8.45
N GLY A 334 -28.90 -6.74 8.15
CA GLY A 334 -28.00 -6.00 9.06
C GLY A 334 -26.60 -6.60 9.22
N GLY A 335 -25.81 -6.01 10.11
CA GLY A 335 -24.45 -6.49 10.43
C GLY A 335 -24.49 -7.80 11.22
N ILE A 336 -23.51 -8.67 10.97
CA ILE A 336 -23.40 -9.99 11.60
C ILE A 336 -22.48 -9.90 12.82
N TYR A 337 -22.98 -10.34 13.99
CA TYR A 337 -22.24 -10.28 15.25
C TYR A 337 -21.70 -11.65 15.68
N ASP A 338 -22.44 -12.72 15.34
CA ASP A 338 -22.03 -14.10 15.65
C ASP A 338 -22.77 -15.08 14.73
N ALA A 339 -22.29 -16.31 14.63
CA ALA A 339 -22.92 -17.37 13.88
C ALA A 339 -22.67 -18.75 14.51
N THR A 340 -23.51 -19.72 14.23
CA THR A 340 -23.33 -21.10 14.68
C THR A 340 -24.03 -22.09 13.77
N ILE A 341 -23.58 -23.35 13.76
CA ILE A 341 -24.31 -24.45 13.10
C ILE A 341 -25.19 -25.13 14.12
N TRP A 342 -26.48 -25.29 13.82
CA TRP A 342 -27.46 -25.94 14.67
C TRP A 342 -28.38 -26.84 13.83
N HIS A 343 -28.35 -28.17 14.08
CA HIS A 343 -29.13 -29.16 13.34
C HIS A 343 -29.09 -28.94 11.81
N ASP A 344 -27.93 -29.04 11.21
CA ASP A 344 -27.65 -28.84 9.76
C ASP A 344 -28.04 -27.46 9.19
N ASN A 345 -28.36 -26.51 10.06
CA ASN A 345 -28.62 -25.14 9.67
C ASN A 345 -27.51 -24.22 10.16
N LEU A 346 -27.10 -23.27 9.31
CA LEU A 346 -26.33 -22.11 9.71
C LEU A 346 -27.29 -21.06 10.29
N LEU A 347 -27.07 -20.69 11.55
CA LEU A 347 -27.73 -19.57 12.20
C LEU A 347 -26.79 -18.38 12.20
N ILE A 348 -27.28 -17.22 11.81
CA ILE A 348 -26.57 -15.95 11.72
C ILE A 348 -27.27 -14.96 12.66
N GLY A 349 -26.54 -14.47 13.65
CA GLY A 349 -27.00 -13.46 14.59
C GLY A 349 -26.63 -12.05 14.13
N THR A 350 -27.64 -11.21 13.98
CA THR A 350 -27.52 -9.85 13.48
C THR A 350 -28.06 -8.83 14.48
N ASN A 351 -27.93 -7.53 14.16
CA ASN A 351 -28.58 -6.47 14.91
C ASN A 351 -30.12 -6.42 14.69
N GLN A 352 -30.66 -7.21 13.75
CA GLN A 352 -32.08 -7.26 13.45
C GLN A 352 -32.78 -8.55 13.95
N GLY A 353 -32.00 -9.58 14.29
CA GLY A 353 -32.48 -10.85 14.77
C GLY A 353 -31.62 -12.02 14.36
N ILE A 354 -32.14 -13.23 14.53
CA ILE A 354 -31.49 -14.48 14.15
C ILE A 354 -32.06 -14.95 12.81
N TYR A 355 -31.18 -15.05 11.84
CA TYR A 355 -31.51 -15.63 10.54
C TYR A 355 -30.97 -17.05 10.44
N TYR A 356 -31.62 -17.92 9.68
CA TYR A 356 -31.11 -19.26 9.44
C TYR A 356 -31.31 -19.71 8.00
N THR A 357 -30.42 -20.58 7.55
CA THR A 357 -30.56 -21.34 6.29
C THR A 357 -29.94 -22.73 6.47
N GLN A 358 -30.37 -23.69 5.65
CA GLN A 358 -29.71 -25.00 5.64
C GLN A 358 -28.27 -24.86 5.20
N TYR A 359 -27.36 -25.57 5.86
CA TYR A 359 -25.93 -25.44 5.57
C TYR A 359 -25.56 -25.80 4.11
N ASN A 360 -26.25 -26.80 3.52
CA ASN A 360 -26.06 -27.16 2.12
C ASN A 360 -26.46 -26.07 1.13
N LYS A 361 -27.31 -25.15 1.51
CA LYS A 361 -27.74 -24.01 0.68
C LYS A 361 -26.70 -22.91 0.55
N LEU A 362 -25.60 -22.96 1.33
CA LEU A 362 -24.45 -22.07 1.12
C LEU A 362 -23.82 -22.22 -0.27
N ASN A 363 -24.07 -23.37 -0.93
CA ASN A 363 -23.65 -23.57 -2.32
C ASN A 363 -24.62 -22.99 -3.36
N GLU A 364 -25.82 -22.54 -2.96
CA GLU A 364 -26.75 -21.90 -3.87
C GLU A 364 -26.19 -20.58 -4.42
N LEU A 365 -26.69 -20.18 -5.57
CA LEU A 365 -26.24 -18.96 -6.26
C LEU A 365 -26.54 -17.71 -5.45
N ASP A 366 -27.70 -17.68 -4.80
CA ASP A 366 -28.14 -16.60 -3.91
C ASP A 366 -28.48 -17.18 -2.52
N VAL A 367 -27.52 -17.14 -1.63
CA VAL A 367 -27.68 -17.62 -0.24
C VAL A 367 -28.62 -16.73 0.56
N PHE A 368 -28.57 -15.41 0.32
CA PHE A 368 -29.32 -14.44 1.12
C PHE A 368 -30.82 -14.54 0.92
N SER A 369 -31.29 -14.90 -0.27
CA SER A 369 -32.71 -15.17 -0.52
C SER A 369 -33.25 -16.39 0.25
N SER A 370 -32.36 -17.30 0.65
CA SER A 370 -32.71 -18.49 1.42
C SER A 370 -32.76 -18.27 2.94
N LEU A 371 -32.24 -17.11 3.42
CA LEU A 371 -32.22 -16.75 4.83
C LEU A 371 -33.63 -16.46 5.35
N LYS A 372 -34.02 -17.08 6.46
CA LYS A 372 -35.30 -16.90 7.15
C LYS A 372 -35.06 -16.36 8.54
N LEU A 373 -35.81 -15.33 8.92
CA LEU A 373 -35.82 -14.82 10.29
C LEU A 373 -36.53 -15.79 11.21
N ILE A 374 -35.94 -16.09 12.37
CA ILE A 374 -36.63 -16.80 13.45
C ILE A 374 -37.58 -15.82 14.14
N GLU A 375 -38.87 -16.12 14.16
CA GLU A 375 -39.89 -15.27 14.80
C GLU A 375 -39.60 -15.10 16.31
N GLY A 376 -39.76 -13.87 16.80
CA GLY A 376 -39.54 -13.54 18.20
C GLY A 376 -38.08 -13.23 18.56
N THR A 377 -37.18 -13.19 17.55
CA THR A 377 -35.76 -12.83 17.76
C THR A 377 -35.39 -11.45 17.25
N GLN A 378 -36.41 -10.61 16.97
CA GLN A 378 -36.12 -9.24 16.51
C GLN A 378 -35.35 -8.46 17.58
N GLY A 379 -34.21 -7.86 17.19
CA GLY A 379 -33.31 -7.11 18.06
C GLY A 379 -31.86 -7.56 17.93
N GLN A 380 -31.01 -7.00 18.77
CA GLN A 380 -29.56 -7.24 18.72
C GLN A 380 -29.21 -8.63 19.24
N VAL A 381 -28.57 -9.44 18.43
CA VAL A 381 -27.88 -10.69 18.81
C VAL A 381 -26.45 -10.40 19.15
N TRP A 382 -25.94 -10.92 20.26
CA TRP A 382 -24.57 -10.73 20.68
C TRP A 382 -23.68 -11.98 20.49
N SER A 383 -24.19 -13.14 20.95
CA SER A 383 -23.43 -14.38 20.82
C SER A 383 -24.31 -15.61 20.94
N PHE A 384 -23.84 -16.72 20.34
CA PHE A 384 -24.40 -18.05 20.51
C PHE A 384 -23.53 -18.90 21.43
N ARG A 385 -24.14 -19.76 22.21
CA ARG A 385 -23.45 -20.76 23.02
C ARG A 385 -24.18 -22.07 23.08
N LYS A 386 -23.50 -23.16 22.77
CA LYS A 386 -24.01 -24.52 22.97
C LYS A 386 -23.59 -24.99 24.36
N ILE A 387 -24.54 -25.39 25.18
CA ILE A 387 -24.36 -25.89 26.54
C ILE A 387 -25.27 -27.12 26.70
N ASP A 388 -24.71 -28.29 27.01
CA ASP A 388 -25.41 -29.57 27.13
C ASP A 388 -26.36 -29.88 25.99
N GLY A 389 -25.94 -29.68 24.76
CA GLY A 389 -26.78 -29.95 23.59
C GLY A 389 -27.94 -28.98 23.40
N ARG A 390 -28.03 -27.91 24.19
CA ARG A 390 -28.97 -26.79 24.05
C ARG A 390 -28.30 -25.60 23.45
N LEU A 391 -28.98 -24.85 22.61
CA LEU A 391 -28.46 -23.61 21.99
C LEU A 391 -29.00 -22.39 22.70
N PHE A 392 -28.14 -21.60 23.28
CA PHE A 392 -28.43 -20.31 23.89
C PHE A 392 -27.99 -19.16 22.98
N CYS A 393 -28.78 -18.12 22.96
CA CYS A 393 -28.47 -16.86 22.30
C CYS A 393 -28.51 -15.72 23.33
N ALA A 394 -27.40 -15.03 23.46
CA ALA A 394 -27.30 -13.77 24.17
C ALA A 394 -27.90 -12.66 23.30
N HIS A 395 -28.92 -12.02 23.79
CA HIS A 395 -29.77 -11.12 23.02
C HIS A 395 -30.15 -9.86 23.83
N THR A 396 -30.51 -8.78 23.15
CA THR A 396 -30.97 -7.56 23.81
C THR A 396 -32.23 -7.78 24.67
N ASN A 397 -33.05 -8.79 24.37
CA ASN A 397 -34.24 -9.15 25.11
C ASN A 397 -33.98 -10.23 26.19
N GLY A 398 -32.71 -10.45 26.59
CA GLY A 398 -32.29 -11.41 27.58
C GLY A 398 -31.62 -12.64 27.03
N LEU A 399 -31.64 -13.74 27.76
CA LEU A 399 -31.06 -15.00 27.30
C LEU A 399 -32.17 -15.84 26.65
N LEU A 400 -31.99 -16.13 25.36
CA LEU A 400 -32.92 -16.95 24.59
C LEU A 400 -32.37 -18.37 24.47
N GLU A 401 -33.22 -19.37 24.52
CA GLU A 401 -32.95 -20.75 24.12
C GLU A 401 -33.63 -21.04 22.80
N ILE A 402 -32.87 -21.51 21.82
CA ILE A 402 -33.37 -21.87 20.50
C ILE A 402 -33.58 -23.37 20.46
N LEU A 403 -34.84 -23.77 20.29
CA LEU A 403 -35.21 -25.18 20.23
C LEU A 403 -34.94 -25.76 18.82
N PRO A 404 -34.89 -27.10 18.67
CA PRO A 404 -34.62 -27.72 17.37
C PRO A 404 -35.58 -27.34 16.25
N ASP A 405 -36.81 -26.96 16.62
CA ASP A 405 -37.87 -26.50 15.70
C ASP A 405 -37.90 -24.96 15.52
N PHE A 406 -36.83 -24.29 15.94
CA PHE A 406 -36.66 -22.83 15.90
C PHE A 406 -37.66 -22.02 16.77
N ARG A 407 -38.44 -22.65 17.63
CA ARG A 407 -39.20 -21.92 18.65
C ARG A 407 -38.24 -21.36 19.69
N ILE A 408 -38.60 -20.21 20.26
CA ILE A 408 -37.82 -19.52 21.28
C ILE A 408 -38.42 -19.80 22.66
N ARG A 409 -37.52 -20.05 23.61
CA ARG A 409 -37.82 -20.18 25.03
C ARG A 409 -36.95 -19.22 25.85
N HIS A 410 -37.54 -18.59 26.86
CA HIS A 410 -36.82 -17.84 27.88
C HIS A 410 -36.61 -18.75 29.08
N PRO A 411 -35.40 -19.37 29.18
CA PRO A 411 -35.18 -20.42 30.20
C PRO A 411 -35.09 -19.84 31.62
N TYR A 412 -34.68 -18.55 31.71
CA TYR A 412 -34.47 -17.88 32.97
C TYR A 412 -35.11 -16.48 32.93
N ARG A 413 -35.48 -15.95 34.11
CA ARG A 413 -36.01 -14.58 34.23
C ARG A 413 -34.84 -13.59 34.23
N VAL A 414 -34.41 -13.18 33.05
CA VAL A 414 -33.39 -12.14 32.85
C VAL A 414 -34.11 -10.96 32.19
N ASN A 415 -34.25 -9.86 32.94
CA ASN A 415 -35.08 -8.70 32.52
C ASN A 415 -34.28 -7.62 31.77
N THR A 416 -33.04 -7.89 31.42
CA THR A 416 -32.13 -6.99 30.73
C THR A 416 -31.39 -7.73 29.62
N GLY A 417 -30.78 -7.02 28.68
CA GLY A 417 -30.03 -7.65 27.61
C GLY A 417 -28.81 -8.45 28.14
N VAL A 418 -28.40 -9.45 27.39
CA VAL A 418 -27.30 -10.34 27.69
C VAL A 418 -26.24 -10.22 26.62
N PHE A 419 -24.98 -9.97 27.02
CA PHE A 419 -23.84 -9.92 26.10
C PHE A 419 -23.29 -11.32 25.79
N ARG A 420 -23.16 -12.15 26.83
CA ARG A 420 -22.53 -13.46 26.70
C ARG A 420 -23.01 -14.44 27.79
N THR A 421 -22.97 -15.72 27.49
CA THR A 421 -23.10 -16.77 28.51
C THR A 421 -22.01 -17.83 28.32
N LEU A 422 -21.54 -18.42 29.39
CA LEU A 422 -20.53 -19.49 29.39
C LEU A 422 -20.81 -20.49 30.54
N GLU A 423 -20.34 -21.72 30.36
CA GLU A 423 -20.38 -22.73 31.39
C GLU A 423 -19.01 -22.88 32.05
N ALA A 424 -19.02 -23.24 33.32
CA ALA A 424 -17.81 -23.56 34.05
C ALA A 424 -18.09 -24.58 35.16
N THR A 425 -17.04 -25.29 35.59
CA THR A 425 -17.07 -26.13 36.78
C THR A 425 -16.18 -25.49 37.81
N ILE A 426 -16.76 -25.05 38.92
CA ILE A 426 -16.02 -24.43 40.04
C ILE A 426 -16.30 -25.24 41.30
N ASN A 427 -15.23 -25.73 41.94
CA ASN A 427 -15.30 -26.57 43.15
C ASN A 427 -16.25 -27.80 42.95
N GLY A 428 -16.19 -28.42 41.79
CA GLY A 428 -17.01 -29.61 41.43
C GLY A 428 -18.50 -29.31 41.16
N LYS A 429 -18.94 -28.04 41.24
CA LYS A 429 -20.27 -27.61 40.92
C LYS A 429 -20.33 -27.03 39.49
N GLN A 430 -21.30 -27.48 38.69
CA GLN A 430 -21.51 -26.90 37.36
C GLN A 430 -22.32 -25.62 37.45
N ILE A 431 -21.80 -24.55 36.89
CA ILE A 431 -22.41 -23.24 36.83
C ILE A 431 -22.54 -22.75 35.40
N GLN A 432 -23.51 -21.87 35.20
CA GLN A 432 -23.61 -21.05 33.98
C GLN A 432 -23.46 -19.56 34.37
N ILE A 433 -22.50 -18.90 33.80
CA ILE A 433 -22.25 -17.47 33.97
C ILE A 433 -23.02 -16.74 32.87
N ILE A 434 -23.82 -15.76 33.25
CA ILE A 434 -24.61 -14.95 32.32
C ILE A 434 -24.23 -13.48 32.51
N ILE A 435 -23.67 -12.87 31.51
CA ILE A 435 -23.21 -11.48 31.53
C ILE A 435 -24.30 -10.62 30.93
N THR A 436 -24.92 -9.78 31.78
CA THR A 436 -26.00 -8.90 31.36
C THR A 436 -25.52 -7.46 31.18
N TYR A 437 -26.39 -6.58 30.68
CA TYR A 437 -26.07 -5.17 30.48
C TYR A 437 -25.75 -4.43 31.78
N ASP A 438 -26.28 -4.87 32.89
CA ASP A 438 -26.21 -4.20 34.18
C ASP A 438 -25.49 -5.01 35.26
N ASN A 439 -25.34 -6.33 35.13
CA ASN A 439 -24.69 -7.16 36.14
C ASN A 439 -24.25 -8.54 35.63
N LEU A 440 -23.67 -9.32 36.53
CA LEU A 440 -23.31 -10.72 36.31
C LEU A 440 -24.28 -11.63 37.07
N LEU A 441 -24.83 -12.64 36.39
CA LEU A 441 -25.65 -13.67 37.01
C LEU A 441 -24.91 -15.01 37.03
N ILE A 442 -25.00 -15.72 38.14
CA ILE A 442 -24.48 -17.09 38.30
C ILE A 442 -25.67 -18.03 38.49
N LEU A 443 -25.85 -18.93 37.56
CA LEU A 443 -26.81 -19.99 37.67
C LEU A 443 -26.10 -21.27 38.17
N ASN A 444 -26.53 -21.82 39.30
CA ASN A 444 -26.18 -23.16 39.67
C ASN A 444 -27.03 -24.15 38.85
N ARG A 445 -26.34 -24.90 37.99
CA ARG A 445 -27.04 -25.81 37.06
C ARG A 445 -27.62 -27.06 37.72
N THR A 446 -27.16 -27.38 38.91
CA THR A 446 -27.68 -28.52 39.69
C THR A 446 -28.93 -28.15 40.46
N THR A 447 -28.95 -27.00 41.15
CA THR A 447 -30.09 -26.54 41.94
C THR A 447 -31.09 -25.70 41.13
N GLY A 448 -30.66 -25.12 40.01
CA GLY A 448 -31.48 -24.16 39.22
C GLY A 448 -31.53 -22.76 39.84
N GLU A 449 -30.76 -22.49 40.88
CA GLU A 449 -30.71 -21.19 41.55
C GLU A 449 -29.93 -20.16 40.75
N LEU A 450 -30.54 -18.98 40.53
CA LEU A 450 -29.96 -17.88 39.79
C LEU A 450 -29.62 -16.74 40.72
N ASN A 451 -28.32 -16.46 40.90
CA ASN A 451 -27.77 -15.46 41.84
C ASN A 451 -27.19 -14.26 41.09
N SER A 452 -27.45 -13.04 41.56
CA SER A 452 -26.96 -11.80 40.98
C SER A 452 -25.72 -11.28 41.72
N MET A 453 -24.61 -11.09 41.02
CA MET A 453 -23.33 -10.62 41.55
C MET A 453 -23.20 -9.09 41.40
N ARG A 454 -23.66 -8.32 42.40
CA ARG A 454 -23.69 -6.84 42.37
C ARG A 454 -22.50 -6.19 43.07
N GLN A 455 -21.48 -6.96 43.45
CA GLN A 455 -20.32 -6.46 44.21
C GLN A 455 -19.38 -5.65 43.32
N ILE A 456 -19.45 -5.81 42.00
CA ILE A 456 -18.71 -5.05 41.01
C ILE A 456 -19.71 -4.17 40.26
N SER A 457 -19.49 -2.86 40.29
CA SER A 457 -20.40 -1.87 39.67
C SER A 457 -20.04 -1.56 38.22
N ASP A 458 -18.83 -1.95 37.79
CA ASP A 458 -18.37 -1.69 36.42
C ASP A 458 -19.12 -2.58 35.41
N PRO A 459 -19.50 -2.06 34.25
CA PRO A 459 -20.11 -2.87 33.21
C PRO A 459 -19.17 -3.98 32.73
N ILE A 460 -19.65 -5.20 32.76
CA ILE A 460 -18.90 -6.41 32.39
C ILE A 460 -19.27 -6.80 30.97
N TYR A 461 -18.27 -7.08 30.12
CA TYR A 461 -18.48 -7.50 28.75
C TYR A 461 -18.11 -8.95 28.48
N ASN A 462 -17.13 -9.48 29.20
CA ASN A 462 -16.62 -10.82 29.00
C ASN A 462 -16.22 -11.45 30.33
N ALA A 463 -16.22 -12.77 30.37
CA ALA A 463 -15.72 -13.55 31.49
C ALA A 463 -15.03 -14.82 31.01
N GLU A 464 -14.02 -15.25 31.73
CA GLU A 464 -13.38 -16.56 31.56
C GLU A 464 -13.06 -17.17 32.92
N VAL A 465 -12.93 -18.49 32.97
CA VAL A 465 -12.60 -19.19 34.23
C VAL A 465 -11.24 -19.85 34.09
N ASP A 466 -10.35 -19.57 35.06
CA ASP A 466 -9.03 -20.19 35.11
C ASP A 466 -9.08 -21.63 35.67
N HIS A 467 -7.95 -22.30 35.61
CA HIS A 467 -7.83 -23.68 36.10
C HIS A 467 -7.99 -23.83 37.63
N LEU A 468 -7.83 -22.74 38.39
CA LEU A 468 -8.06 -22.70 39.85
C LEU A 468 -9.52 -22.40 40.19
N GLY A 469 -10.38 -22.13 39.21
CA GLY A 469 -11.78 -21.77 39.35
C GLY A 469 -12.00 -20.31 39.79
N ASN A 470 -11.06 -19.41 39.51
CA ASN A 470 -11.32 -18.00 39.63
C ASN A 470 -12.02 -17.51 38.33
N ILE A 471 -12.96 -16.63 38.52
CA ILE A 471 -13.65 -15.97 37.40
C ILE A 471 -12.94 -14.66 37.11
N TRP A 472 -12.44 -14.55 35.89
CA TRP A 472 -11.88 -13.29 35.36
C TRP A 472 -12.95 -12.55 34.63
N LEU A 473 -13.12 -11.26 34.91
CA LEU A 473 -14.14 -10.38 34.35
C LEU A 473 -13.48 -9.24 33.60
N GLU A 474 -13.85 -9.07 32.34
CA GLU A 474 -13.44 -7.93 31.51
C GLU A 474 -14.45 -6.81 31.68
N THR A 475 -13.96 -5.60 32.00
CA THR A 475 -14.82 -4.41 32.09
C THR A 475 -14.73 -3.56 30.81
N ALA A 476 -15.70 -2.66 30.63
CA ALA A 476 -15.78 -1.80 29.46
C ALA A 476 -14.55 -0.92 29.22
N SER A 477 -13.94 -0.40 30.30
CA SER A 477 -12.93 0.67 30.17
C SER A 477 -11.90 0.71 31.30
N ARG A 478 -11.96 -0.18 32.27
CA ARG A 478 -11.18 -0.08 33.50
C ARG A 478 -10.28 -1.27 33.80
N GLY A 479 -10.00 -2.15 32.86
CA GLY A 479 -9.18 -3.33 33.11
C GLY A 479 -10.02 -4.56 33.46
N VAL A 480 -9.50 -5.43 34.32
CA VAL A 480 -10.09 -6.74 34.62
C VAL A 480 -10.18 -7.00 36.13
N TYR A 481 -11.14 -7.82 36.53
CA TYR A 481 -11.27 -8.33 37.90
C TYR A 481 -11.04 -9.83 37.92
N LYS A 482 -10.26 -10.29 38.94
CA LYS A 482 -10.12 -11.69 39.33
C LYS A 482 -11.03 -11.93 40.55
N CYS A 483 -11.98 -12.82 40.41
CA CYS A 483 -13.02 -13.06 41.41
C CYS A 483 -13.06 -14.52 41.85
N ARG A 484 -13.39 -14.77 43.09
CA ARG A 484 -13.63 -16.13 43.61
C ARG A 484 -15.01 -16.19 44.20
N LEU A 485 -15.81 -17.18 43.80
CA LEU A 485 -17.12 -17.39 44.40
C LEU A 485 -17.00 -17.96 45.82
N ASN A 486 -17.97 -17.62 46.67
CA ASN A 486 -18.18 -18.31 47.94
C ASN A 486 -18.76 -19.73 47.71
N ASP A 487 -18.83 -20.56 48.72
CA ASP A 487 -19.28 -21.96 48.62
C ASP A 487 -20.76 -22.07 48.24
N GLU A 488 -21.58 -21.06 48.55
CA GLU A 488 -23.00 -20.95 48.20
C GLU A 488 -23.24 -20.43 46.77
N GLN A 489 -22.20 -19.88 46.11
CA GLN A 489 -22.27 -19.33 44.74
C GLN A 489 -23.22 -18.13 44.62
N ASN A 490 -23.47 -17.41 45.68
CA ASN A 490 -24.38 -16.26 45.72
C ASN A 490 -23.67 -14.93 45.90
N ALA A 491 -22.34 -14.94 46.14
CA ALA A 491 -21.50 -13.76 46.26
C ALA A 491 -20.05 -14.06 45.88
N PHE A 492 -19.26 -13.05 45.57
CA PHE A 492 -17.82 -13.18 45.52
C PHE A 492 -17.25 -13.16 46.97
N ARG A 493 -16.48 -14.20 47.32
CA ARG A 493 -15.73 -14.28 48.56
C ARG A 493 -14.64 -13.21 48.61
N TYR A 494 -13.98 -12.97 47.45
CA TYR A 494 -13.05 -11.89 47.23
C TYR A 494 -13.00 -11.56 45.74
N TYR A 495 -12.60 -10.33 45.41
CA TYR A 495 -12.30 -9.89 44.08
C TYR A 495 -11.13 -8.91 44.11
N THR A 496 -10.27 -8.98 43.11
CA THR A 496 -9.08 -8.13 42.96
C THR A 496 -9.10 -7.47 41.60
N TYR A 497 -8.85 -6.18 41.56
CA TYR A 497 -8.76 -5.40 40.34
C TYR A 497 -7.31 -5.38 39.79
N TYR A 498 -7.18 -5.48 38.44
CA TYR A 498 -5.95 -5.31 37.67
C TYR A 498 -6.22 -4.35 36.52
N GLY A 499 -5.48 -3.25 36.47
CA GLY A 499 -5.60 -2.23 35.43
C GLY A 499 -4.83 -0.98 35.81
N ASN A 500 -4.88 0.04 34.96
CA ASN A 500 -4.08 1.25 35.05
C ASN A 500 -4.29 2.08 36.33
N GLU A 501 -5.43 1.96 36.98
CA GLU A 501 -5.67 2.67 38.27
C GLU A 501 -4.83 2.08 39.45
N LYS A 502 -4.49 0.80 39.37
CA LYS A 502 -3.65 0.10 40.35
C LYS A 502 -2.19 0.05 39.91
N ASP A 503 -1.95 -0.11 38.61
CA ASP A 503 -0.63 -0.20 38.01
C ASP A 503 -0.63 0.62 36.72
N SER A 504 0.03 1.77 36.74
CA SER A 504 0.08 2.72 35.60
C SER A 504 0.84 2.18 34.38
N SER A 505 1.54 1.04 34.49
CA SER A 505 2.17 0.38 33.34
C SER A 505 1.18 -0.43 32.50
N LEU A 506 0.00 -0.73 33.05
CA LEU A 506 -1.05 -1.46 32.35
C LEU A 506 -1.94 -0.52 31.53
N PRO A 507 -2.46 -0.98 30.37
CA PRO A 507 -3.40 -0.20 29.58
C PRO A 507 -4.75 -0.02 30.30
N ALA A 508 -5.46 1.04 29.94
CA ALA A 508 -6.79 1.32 30.51
C ALA A 508 -7.82 0.24 30.15
N ARG A 509 -7.72 -0.33 28.94
CA ARG A 509 -8.57 -1.43 28.50
C ARG A 509 -7.73 -2.70 28.34
N LEU A 510 -8.19 -3.76 28.96
CA LEU A 510 -7.63 -5.11 28.87
C LEU A 510 -8.71 -6.07 28.40
N GLN A 511 -8.51 -6.66 27.24
CA GLN A 511 -9.40 -7.67 26.68
C GLN A 511 -8.97 -9.04 27.18
N LEU A 512 -9.93 -9.83 27.64
CA LEU A 512 -9.74 -11.15 28.23
C LEU A 512 -9.97 -12.25 27.19
N PHE A 513 -9.06 -13.22 27.12
CA PHE A 513 -9.23 -14.42 26.30
C PHE A 513 -8.48 -15.62 26.93
N LYS A 514 -8.81 -16.84 26.46
CA LYS A 514 -8.16 -18.06 26.94
C LYS A 514 -7.47 -18.76 25.77
N SER A 515 -6.17 -19.02 25.88
CA SER A 515 -5.37 -19.75 24.89
C SER A 515 -4.19 -20.42 25.57
N GLY A 516 -3.66 -21.53 25.02
CA GLY A 516 -2.59 -22.29 25.63
C GLY A 516 -2.91 -22.80 27.04
N GLY A 517 -4.20 -23.02 27.34
CA GLY A 517 -4.66 -23.41 28.66
C GLY A 517 -4.61 -22.31 29.74
N ARG A 518 -4.22 -21.10 29.37
CA ARG A 518 -4.02 -19.94 30.27
C ARG A 518 -4.97 -18.81 29.97
N ILE A 519 -5.19 -17.96 30.96
CA ILE A 519 -5.89 -16.69 30.82
C ILE A 519 -4.87 -15.64 30.39
N LEU A 520 -5.18 -14.96 29.30
CA LEU A 520 -4.36 -13.95 28.67
C LEU A 520 -5.15 -12.66 28.49
N PHE A 521 -4.42 -11.56 28.34
CA PHE A 521 -5.02 -10.23 28.20
C PHE A 521 -4.35 -9.50 27.03
N LEU A 522 -5.15 -8.78 26.26
CA LEU A 522 -4.69 -7.91 25.16
C LEU A 522 -4.99 -6.46 25.53
N GLY A 523 -4.01 -5.58 25.42
CA GLY A 523 -4.21 -4.14 25.58
C GLY A 523 -3.09 -3.34 24.93
N ASN A 524 -3.44 -2.30 24.14
CA ASN A 524 -2.49 -1.47 23.39
C ASN A 524 -1.52 -2.28 22.52
N ASP A 525 -2.05 -3.27 21.79
CA ASP A 525 -1.29 -4.21 20.93
C ASP A 525 -0.29 -5.11 21.68
N LEU A 526 -0.35 -5.17 23.01
CA LEU A 526 0.51 -6.00 23.83
C LEU A 526 -0.29 -7.08 24.54
N PHE A 527 0.32 -8.27 24.64
CA PHE A 527 -0.22 -9.43 25.34
C PHE A 527 0.34 -9.50 26.75
N TYR A 528 -0.54 -9.77 27.70
CA TYR A 528 -0.20 -9.95 29.09
C TYR A 528 -0.67 -11.30 29.59
N ILE A 529 0.01 -11.84 30.58
CA ILE A 529 -0.33 -13.07 31.28
C ILE A 529 -0.34 -12.80 32.78
N TYR A 530 -1.21 -13.53 33.51
CA TYR A 530 -1.23 -13.45 34.96
C TYR A 530 -0.12 -14.28 35.57
N ASP A 531 0.71 -13.64 36.42
CA ASP A 531 1.72 -14.29 37.23
C ASP A 531 1.13 -14.60 38.63
N GLU A 532 0.93 -15.88 38.89
CA GLU A 532 0.33 -16.35 40.15
C GLU A 532 1.24 -16.16 41.36
N VAL A 533 2.58 -16.09 41.18
CA VAL A 533 3.55 -15.94 42.26
C VAL A 533 3.57 -14.49 42.75
N ASN A 534 3.60 -13.55 41.84
CA ASN A 534 3.70 -12.12 42.14
C ASN A 534 2.34 -11.40 42.19
N ASP A 535 1.24 -12.10 41.90
CA ASP A 535 -0.14 -11.58 41.87
C ASP A 535 -0.28 -10.32 40.99
N ASN A 536 0.35 -10.33 39.81
CA ASN A 536 0.34 -9.22 38.89
C ASN A 536 0.18 -9.69 37.42
N LEU A 537 -0.03 -8.74 36.51
CA LEU A 537 -0.02 -8.98 35.06
C LEU A 537 1.36 -8.64 34.50
N GLN A 538 1.95 -9.55 33.73
CA GLN A 538 3.24 -9.40 33.09
C GLN A 538 3.10 -9.53 31.56
N LEU A 539 4.06 -8.99 30.83
CA LEU A 539 4.11 -9.14 29.38
C LEU A 539 4.36 -10.60 28.99
N GLU A 540 3.53 -11.13 28.11
CA GLU A 540 3.73 -12.44 27.50
C GLU A 540 4.72 -12.31 26.35
N GLN A 541 5.95 -12.83 26.53
CA GLN A 541 7.07 -12.55 25.62
C GLN A 541 6.93 -13.21 24.25
N HIS A 542 6.39 -14.44 24.18
CA HIS A 542 6.31 -15.22 22.93
C HIS A 542 5.27 -14.63 21.98
N LEU A 543 4.09 -14.28 22.50
CA LEU A 543 3.04 -13.61 21.72
C LEU A 543 3.50 -12.21 21.31
N ASN A 544 4.07 -11.42 22.20
CA ASN A 544 4.55 -10.07 21.88
C ASN A 544 5.62 -10.09 20.79
N ARG A 545 6.55 -11.07 20.80
CA ARG A 545 7.51 -11.25 19.72
C ARG A 545 6.83 -11.70 18.41
N CYS A 546 5.83 -12.58 18.48
CA CYS A 546 5.11 -13.08 17.32
C CYS A 546 4.32 -11.98 16.61
N PHE A 547 3.79 -11.03 17.37
CA PHE A 547 2.96 -9.92 16.87
C PHE A 547 3.68 -8.56 16.83
N GLU A 548 5.01 -8.51 16.98
CA GLU A 548 5.81 -7.28 17.07
C GLU A 548 5.55 -6.29 15.90
N THR A 549 5.27 -6.82 14.71
CA THR A 549 5.04 -6.02 13.50
C THR A 549 3.56 -5.82 13.18
N ILE A 550 2.65 -6.38 13.99
CA ILE A 550 1.20 -6.31 13.78
C ILE A 550 0.63 -5.33 14.79
N HIS A 551 -0.06 -4.32 14.28
CA HIS A 551 -0.63 -3.24 15.07
C HIS A 551 -2.15 -3.19 14.90
N ASP A 552 -2.79 -2.41 15.76
CA ASP A 552 -4.24 -2.20 15.74
C ASP A 552 -5.04 -3.47 16.04
N LEU A 553 -4.51 -4.32 16.95
CA LEU A 553 -5.21 -5.51 17.43
C LEU A 553 -6.52 -5.14 18.13
N LYS A 554 -7.64 -5.67 17.63
CA LYS A 554 -8.99 -5.39 18.15
C LYS A 554 -9.49 -6.49 19.05
N ARG A 555 -9.32 -7.75 18.64
CA ARG A 555 -9.87 -8.89 19.35
C ARG A 555 -9.10 -10.18 19.10
N ILE A 556 -9.07 -11.04 20.12
CA ILE A 556 -8.62 -12.43 20.02
C ILE A 556 -9.83 -13.34 20.19
N VAL A 557 -9.99 -14.30 19.28
CA VAL A 557 -11.08 -15.28 19.31
C VAL A 557 -10.48 -16.68 19.32
N PRO A 558 -10.57 -17.42 20.43
CA PRO A 558 -10.07 -18.81 20.52
C PRO A 558 -10.87 -19.74 19.58
N ILE A 559 -10.16 -20.60 18.84
CA ILE A 559 -10.74 -21.71 18.06
C ILE A 559 -10.80 -22.94 18.95
N ASP A 560 -9.68 -23.29 19.53
CA ASP A 560 -9.54 -24.40 20.48
C ASP A 560 -8.54 -24.02 21.60
N SER A 561 -7.91 -25.00 22.25
CA SER A 561 -6.96 -24.76 23.34
C SER A 561 -5.66 -24.08 22.90
N GLU A 562 -5.26 -24.22 21.64
CA GLU A 562 -3.95 -23.80 21.12
C GLU A 562 -4.05 -22.85 19.94
N GLU A 563 -5.14 -22.92 19.17
CA GLU A 563 -5.34 -22.06 18.01
C GLU A 563 -6.34 -20.95 18.28
N SER A 564 -6.05 -19.79 17.77
CA SER A 564 -6.87 -18.58 17.92
C SER A 564 -6.81 -17.71 16.66
N TRP A 565 -7.83 -16.88 16.49
CA TRP A 565 -7.86 -15.77 15.56
C TRP A 565 -7.48 -14.46 16.27
N ALA A 566 -6.58 -13.68 15.68
CA ALA A 566 -6.36 -12.28 16.03
C ALA A 566 -6.96 -11.39 14.95
N ILE A 567 -7.73 -10.39 15.36
CA ILE A 567 -8.44 -9.47 14.47
C ILE A 567 -7.84 -8.08 14.63
N THR A 568 -7.46 -7.47 13.51
CA THR A 568 -7.10 -6.04 13.44
C THR A 568 -8.24 -5.28 12.74
N GLY A 569 -8.11 -3.97 12.58
CA GLY A 569 -9.11 -3.17 11.86
C GLY A 569 -9.33 -3.60 10.40
N SER A 570 -8.35 -4.24 9.76
CA SER A 570 -8.40 -4.56 8.33
C SER A 570 -7.96 -5.99 7.98
N SER A 571 -7.49 -6.76 8.95
CA SER A 571 -6.90 -8.08 8.70
C SER A 571 -7.21 -9.06 9.82
N VAL A 572 -7.16 -10.34 9.50
CA VAL A 572 -7.32 -11.43 10.46
C VAL A 572 -6.14 -12.38 10.34
N TYR A 573 -5.68 -12.86 11.49
CA TYR A 573 -4.52 -13.74 11.62
C TYR A 573 -4.92 -14.99 12.40
N ARG A 574 -4.72 -16.16 11.83
CA ARG A 574 -4.82 -17.42 12.57
C ARG A 574 -3.47 -17.75 13.14
N PHE A 575 -3.39 -17.94 14.43
CA PHE A 575 -2.12 -18.22 15.12
C PHE A 575 -2.24 -19.40 16.09
N PHE A 576 -1.12 -20.05 16.31
CA PHE A 576 -0.92 -21.11 17.27
C PHE A 576 -0.20 -20.57 18.50
N TYR A 577 -0.63 -20.98 19.69
CA TYR A 577 0.02 -20.70 20.95
C TYR A 577 -0.25 -21.80 21.97
N ASP A 578 0.80 -22.48 22.47
CA ASP A 578 0.75 -23.58 23.45
C ASP A 578 1.22 -23.17 24.86
N GLY A 579 1.52 -21.89 25.06
CA GLY A 579 2.11 -21.36 26.30
C GLY A 579 3.62 -21.13 26.22
N TYR A 580 4.30 -21.64 25.19
CA TYR A 580 5.74 -21.52 24.98
C TYR A 580 6.13 -21.11 23.57
N ILE A 581 5.35 -21.50 22.58
CA ILE A 581 5.60 -21.19 21.16
C ILE A 581 4.40 -20.43 20.62
N ALA A 582 4.67 -19.28 20.03
CA ALA A 582 3.69 -18.50 19.26
C ALA A 582 4.10 -18.42 17.79
N ARG A 583 3.17 -18.68 16.87
CA ARG A 583 3.41 -18.53 15.44
C ARG A 583 2.12 -18.24 14.68
N ILE A 584 2.19 -17.31 13.74
CA ILE A 584 1.12 -17.05 12.78
C ILE A 584 1.11 -18.19 11.76
N ARG A 585 -0.07 -18.74 11.50
CA ARG A 585 -0.29 -19.80 10.51
C ARG A 585 -0.86 -19.26 9.20
N GLU A 586 -1.78 -18.34 9.29
CA GLU A 586 -2.51 -17.79 8.16
C GLU A 586 -2.80 -16.31 8.42
N ALA A 587 -2.85 -15.52 7.37
CA ALA A 587 -3.18 -14.12 7.44
C ALA A 587 -4.02 -13.71 6.21
N TYR A 588 -5.08 -12.94 6.44
CA TYR A 588 -5.99 -12.49 5.39
C TYR A 588 -6.39 -11.04 5.60
N LYS A 589 -6.45 -10.28 4.52
CA LYS A 589 -7.07 -8.96 4.52
C LYS A 589 -8.59 -9.09 4.39
N VAL A 590 -9.31 -8.37 5.21
CA VAL A 590 -10.78 -8.38 5.27
C VAL A 590 -11.40 -7.19 4.55
N GLU A 591 -10.67 -6.07 4.45
CA GLU A 591 -11.12 -4.89 3.74
C GLU A 591 -11.29 -5.16 2.25
N ALA A 592 -12.52 -5.08 1.83
CA ALA A 592 -12.93 -5.25 0.45
C ALA A 592 -14.04 -4.24 0.17
N ASP A 593 -14.15 -3.75 -1.06
CA ASP A 593 -15.14 -2.75 -1.48
C ASP A 593 -16.53 -2.99 -0.83
N ASN A 594 -16.88 -2.15 0.17
CA ASN A 594 -18.12 -2.18 0.93
C ASN A 594 -18.36 -3.43 1.82
N LEU A 595 -17.33 -4.14 2.24
CA LEU A 595 -17.38 -5.13 3.31
C LEU A 595 -16.36 -4.74 4.37
N SER A 596 -16.79 -4.51 5.60
CA SER A 596 -15.91 -4.16 6.71
C SER A 596 -16.28 -4.94 7.97
N LEU A 597 -15.30 -5.08 8.86
CA LEU A 597 -15.55 -5.55 10.21
C LEU A 597 -16.43 -4.53 10.95
N ILE A 598 -17.29 -5.01 11.85
CA ILE A 598 -18.14 -4.11 12.64
C ILE A 598 -17.28 -3.46 13.72
N THR A 599 -17.00 -2.17 13.58
CA THR A 599 -16.14 -1.40 14.49
C THR A 599 -16.60 -1.54 15.95
N ALA A 600 -15.66 -1.84 16.83
CA ALA A 600 -15.82 -2.14 18.26
C ALA A 600 -16.55 -3.47 18.58
N TYR A 601 -16.98 -4.22 17.57
CA TYR A 601 -17.64 -5.52 17.72
C TYR A 601 -17.09 -6.54 16.73
N GLU A 602 -15.83 -6.38 16.35
CA GLU A 602 -15.14 -7.30 15.46
C GLU A 602 -15.23 -8.72 15.99
N ASN A 603 -15.65 -9.67 15.16
CA ASN A 603 -15.83 -11.05 15.57
C ASN A 603 -15.60 -12.06 14.44
N ILE A 604 -15.16 -13.24 14.83
CA ILE A 604 -15.11 -14.44 14.00
C ILE A 604 -15.87 -15.53 14.73
N ALA A 605 -16.93 -16.02 14.15
CA ALA A 605 -17.71 -17.11 14.70
C ALA A 605 -17.04 -18.44 14.34
N VAL A 606 -16.58 -19.18 15.34
CA VAL A 606 -16.00 -20.51 15.16
C VAL A 606 -17.16 -21.51 15.05
N LEU A 607 -17.38 -22.04 13.84
CA LEU A 607 -18.47 -22.96 13.55
C LEU A 607 -18.12 -24.41 13.96
N ASN A 608 -16.88 -24.81 13.69
CA ASN A 608 -16.24 -26.06 14.12
C ASN A 608 -14.72 -25.93 13.97
N ASP A 609 -13.97 -27.00 14.20
CA ASP A 609 -12.48 -27.02 14.19
C ASP A 609 -11.87 -26.58 12.85
N SER A 610 -12.60 -26.72 11.75
CA SER A 610 -12.11 -26.38 10.40
C SER A 610 -12.80 -25.18 9.77
N LEU A 611 -13.96 -24.77 10.27
CA LEU A 611 -14.77 -23.73 9.69
C LEU A 611 -14.92 -22.55 10.64
N SER A 612 -14.60 -21.36 10.15
CA SER A 612 -14.83 -20.10 10.84
C SER A 612 -15.54 -19.12 9.93
N LEU A 613 -16.45 -18.32 10.47
CA LEU A 613 -17.18 -17.29 9.75
C LEU A 613 -16.72 -15.92 10.24
N ILE A 614 -16.10 -15.13 9.38
CA ILE A 614 -15.70 -13.76 9.66
C ILE A 614 -16.94 -12.88 9.53
N CYS A 615 -17.32 -12.23 10.63
CA CYS A 615 -18.52 -11.41 10.73
C CYS A 615 -18.30 -10.01 10.14
N LEU A 616 -19.16 -9.59 9.19
CA LEU A 616 -19.03 -8.32 8.50
C LEU A 616 -20.34 -7.52 8.58
N ASP A 617 -20.28 -6.26 8.21
CA ASP A 617 -21.40 -5.31 8.22
C ASP A 617 -22.46 -5.60 7.15
N ALA A 618 -22.07 -6.13 5.99
CA ALA A 618 -22.97 -6.41 4.87
C ALA A 618 -22.80 -7.82 4.29
N GLY A 619 -22.38 -8.78 5.11
CA GLY A 619 -22.14 -10.16 4.67
C GLY A 619 -21.20 -10.91 5.60
N PHE A 620 -20.58 -11.96 5.08
CA PHE A 620 -19.59 -12.73 5.82
C PHE A 620 -18.58 -13.40 4.89
N ILE A 621 -17.43 -13.77 5.46
CA ILE A 621 -16.45 -14.61 4.79
C ILE A 621 -16.39 -15.93 5.53
N LEU A 622 -16.58 -17.04 4.80
CA LEU A 622 -16.41 -18.38 5.36
C LEU A 622 -14.97 -18.84 5.11
N HIS A 623 -14.24 -19.12 6.17
CA HIS A 623 -12.91 -19.72 6.13
C HIS A 623 -13.00 -21.22 6.37
N ASN A 624 -12.30 -22.00 5.52
CA ASN A 624 -12.18 -23.45 5.65
C ASN A 624 -10.70 -23.83 5.68
N SER A 625 -10.19 -24.26 6.82
CA SER A 625 -8.79 -24.60 7.03
C SER A 625 -8.32 -25.83 6.26
N HIS A 626 -9.22 -26.72 5.85
CA HIS A 626 -8.84 -27.89 5.01
C HIS A 626 -8.56 -27.50 3.56
N LEU A 627 -9.19 -26.41 3.09
CA LEU A 627 -8.97 -25.87 1.74
C LEU A 627 -7.86 -24.82 1.72
N SER A 628 -7.54 -24.25 2.87
CA SER A 628 -6.42 -23.32 3.03
C SER A 628 -5.11 -24.11 2.86
N LYS A 629 -4.61 -24.18 1.64
CA LYS A 629 -3.24 -24.60 1.43
C LYS A 629 -2.36 -23.52 2.07
N ARG A 630 -1.24 -23.92 2.68
CA ARG A 630 -0.19 -22.98 3.07
C ARG A 630 0.26 -22.27 1.78
N GLN A 631 -0.42 -21.21 1.42
CA GLN A 631 0.09 -20.28 0.44
C GLN A 631 1.16 -19.44 1.16
N THR A 632 2.41 -19.82 0.97
CA THR A 632 3.40 -18.79 0.69
C THR A 632 2.92 -18.16 -0.61
N VAL A 633 2.17 -17.09 -0.51
CA VAL A 633 1.90 -16.24 -1.67
C VAL A 633 3.29 -15.81 -2.13
N GLU A 634 3.80 -16.44 -3.18
CA GLU A 634 5.04 -15.98 -3.80
C GLU A 634 4.72 -14.61 -4.40
N LEU A 635 5.03 -13.59 -3.64
CA LEU A 635 4.92 -12.22 -4.13
C LEU A 635 5.94 -12.03 -5.24
N SER A 636 5.48 -11.51 -6.36
CA SER A 636 6.37 -11.16 -7.46
C SER A 636 7.25 -9.97 -7.07
N ALA A 637 8.55 -10.08 -7.39
CA ALA A 637 9.47 -8.97 -7.24
C ALA A 637 9.06 -7.79 -8.15
N PRO A 638 9.31 -6.54 -7.77
CA PRO A 638 9.07 -5.39 -8.63
C PRO A 638 9.88 -5.50 -9.93
N ASN A 639 9.26 -5.21 -11.07
CA ASN A 639 9.92 -5.14 -12.37
C ASN A 639 10.38 -3.72 -12.64
N LEU A 640 11.66 -3.54 -12.97
CA LEU A 640 12.18 -2.23 -13.36
C LEU A 640 11.61 -1.84 -14.75
N GLU A 641 11.13 -0.59 -14.86
CA GLU A 641 10.55 -0.05 -16.09
C GLU A 641 11.46 0.98 -16.75
N PHE A 642 11.97 1.94 -15.98
CA PHE A 642 12.87 2.96 -16.49
C PHE A 642 13.77 3.53 -15.38
N ILE A 643 14.87 4.11 -15.80
CA ILE A 643 15.74 4.95 -14.98
C ILE A 643 15.88 6.28 -15.67
N HIS A 644 15.66 7.32 -14.93
CA HIS A 644 15.81 8.69 -15.39
C HIS A 644 16.83 9.40 -14.51
N ALA A 645 17.82 10.05 -15.15
CA ALA A 645 18.84 10.86 -14.48
C ALA A 645 18.73 12.32 -14.94
N GLY A 646 18.71 13.27 -14.01
CA GLY A 646 18.62 14.70 -14.28
C GLY A 646 17.31 15.34 -13.85
N LYS A 647 17.17 16.64 -14.15
CA LYS A 647 16.00 17.44 -13.76
C LYS A 647 14.94 17.57 -14.85
N GLU A 648 15.28 17.33 -16.09
CA GLU A 648 14.37 17.47 -17.22
C GLU A 648 13.66 16.16 -17.49
N LEU A 649 12.35 16.16 -17.37
CA LEU A 649 11.48 14.98 -17.54
C LEU A 649 11.55 14.33 -18.94
N ASN A 650 12.00 15.03 -19.95
CA ASN A 650 12.00 14.58 -21.35
C ASN A 650 13.38 14.12 -21.86
N ALA A 651 14.43 14.20 -21.07
CA ALA A 651 15.78 13.78 -21.44
C ALA A 651 16.47 13.11 -20.26
N GLY A 652 17.32 12.12 -20.49
CA GLY A 652 18.08 11.47 -19.44
C GLY A 652 17.63 10.07 -19.06
N PHE A 653 16.77 9.43 -19.88
CA PHE A 653 16.46 8.01 -19.70
C PHE A 653 17.68 7.15 -20.05
N ILE A 654 17.95 6.16 -19.20
CA ILE A 654 19.12 5.29 -19.29
C ILE A 654 18.63 3.86 -19.53
N ASP A 655 19.27 3.16 -20.46
CA ASP A 655 18.99 1.74 -20.70
C ASP A 655 19.35 0.89 -19.48
N ILE A 656 18.37 0.24 -18.89
CA ILE A 656 18.51 -0.60 -17.69
C ILE A 656 19.32 -1.89 -17.94
N ASN A 657 19.52 -2.27 -19.20
CA ASN A 657 20.25 -3.47 -19.58
C ASN A 657 21.78 -3.24 -19.70
N GLN A 658 22.24 -2.02 -19.49
CA GLN A 658 23.64 -1.63 -19.56
C GLN A 658 24.18 -1.21 -18.19
N SER A 659 25.51 -1.14 -18.05
CA SER A 659 26.12 -0.58 -16.84
C SER A 659 25.77 0.90 -16.72
N ILE A 660 25.07 1.26 -15.64
CA ILE A 660 24.48 2.58 -15.45
C ILE A 660 25.53 3.51 -14.85
N HIS A 661 25.93 4.50 -15.63
CA HIS A 661 26.84 5.57 -15.21
C HIS A 661 26.16 6.93 -15.33
N ILE A 662 25.93 7.58 -14.18
CA ILE A 662 25.20 8.84 -14.10
C ILE A 662 26.18 9.99 -13.95
N PRO A 663 26.18 10.99 -14.84
CA PRO A 663 26.99 12.19 -14.68
C PRO A 663 26.63 12.93 -13.38
N PHE A 664 27.62 13.49 -12.68
CA PHE A 664 27.39 14.23 -11.44
C PHE A 664 26.41 15.42 -11.60
N GLN A 665 26.31 15.98 -12.78
CA GLN A 665 25.38 17.09 -13.06
C GLN A 665 23.92 16.64 -13.02
N ASP A 666 23.68 15.36 -13.35
CA ASP A 666 22.36 14.73 -13.45
C ASP A 666 22.10 13.78 -12.28
N ASN A 667 22.68 14.06 -11.11
CA ASN A 667 22.66 13.20 -9.92
C ASN A 667 21.32 13.14 -9.17
N THR A 668 20.23 13.57 -9.80
CA THR A 668 18.85 13.26 -9.36
C THR A 668 18.38 12.06 -10.14
N VAL A 669 18.17 10.95 -9.44
CA VAL A 669 17.84 9.66 -10.05
C VAL A 669 16.43 9.27 -9.72
N THR A 670 15.62 9.02 -10.73
CA THR A 670 14.27 8.48 -10.60
C THR A 670 14.22 7.10 -11.22
N VAL A 671 13.78 6.12 -10.45
CA VAL A 671 13.61 4.73 -10.86
C VAL A 671 12.13 4.42 -10.91
N GLY A 672 11.62 4.06 -12.08
CA GLY A 672 10.25 3.59 -12.28
C GLY A 672 10.21 2.06 -12.27
N PHE A 673 9.18 1.50 -11.69
CA PHE A 673 8.97 0.06 -11.59
C PHE A 673 7.48 -0.28 -11.59
N SER A 674 7.15 -1.51 -11.97
CA SER A 674 5.81 -2.08 -11.89
C SER A 674 5.78 -3.29 -10.96
N VAL A 675 4.62 -3.61 -10.43
CA VAL A 675 4.42 -4.76 -9.54
C VAL A 675 3.37 -5.68 -10.14
N ASN A 676 3.76 -6.90 -10.47
CA ASN A 676 2.83 -7.92 -10.93
C ASN A 676 1.84 -8.28 -9.80
N ALA A 677 0.56 -8.35 -10.10
CA ALA A 677 -0.49 -8.78 -9.16
C ALA A 677 -0.94 -7.76 -8.10
N ALA A 678 -0.70 -6.49 -8.30
CA ALA A 678 -1.25 -5.46 -7.42
C ALA A 678 -2.78 -5.50 -7.29
N PHE A 679 -3.51 -6.12 -8.24
CA PHE A 679 -4.96 -6.33 -8.17
C PHE A 679 -5.38 -7.41 -7.15
N ALA A 680 -4.49 -8.32 -6.79
CA ALA A 680 -4.80 -9.43 -5.87
C ALA A 680 -4.88 -9.01 -4.39
N GLY A 681 -4.49 -7.79 -4.08
CA GLY A 681 -4.52 -7.24 -2.71
C GLY A 681 -3.78 -5.91 -2.66
N ASN A 682 -3.90 -5.17 -1.58
CA ASN A 682 -3.19 -3.91 -1.38
C ASN A 682 -1.68 -4.15 -1.22
N LEU A 683 -1.01 -4.55 -2.31
CA LEU A 683 0.43 -4.70 -2.33
C LEU A 683 1.07 -3.33 -2.15
N SER A 684 2.15 -3.32 -1.41
CA SER A 684 2.98 -2.14 -1.18
C SER A 684 4.42 -2.46 -1.54
N VAL A 685 5.19 -1.43 -1.87
CA VAL A 685 6.61 -1.56 -2.16
C VAL A 685 7.41 -1.02 -0.99
N GLN A 686 8.46 -1.72 -0.64
CA GLN A 686 9.53 -1.25 0.23
C GLN A 686 10.81 -1.11 -0.58
N TYR A 687 11.58 -0.10 -0.26
CA TYR A 687 12.85 0.16 -0.92
C TYR A 687 13.95 0.53 0.10
N GLN A 688 15.17 0.30 -0.30
CA GLN A 688 16.37 0.64 0.48
C GLN A 688 17.51 0.94 -0.49
N LEU A 689 18.15 2.08 -0.34
CA LEU A 689 19.41 2.41 -0.99
C LEU A 689 20.56 2.07 0.00
N GLU A 690 21.24 0.93 -0.20
CA GLU A 690 22.13 0.34 0.81
C GLU A 690 23.16 1.31 1.38
N GLU A 691 23.68 2.22 0.57
CA GLU A 691 24.74 3.15 0.97
C GLU A 691 24.22 4.40 1.72
N MET A 692 22.88 4.59 1.76
CA MET A 692 22.26 5.75 2.41
C MET A 692 21.25 5.36 3.49
N ASP A 693 20.50 4.29 3.29
CA ASP A 693 19.41 3.89 4.17
C ASP A 693 19.85 2.75 5.10
N SER A 694 19.74 2.94 6.40
CA SER A 694 20.07 1.88 7.38
C SER A 694 19.00 0.79 7.49
N THR A 695 17.76 1.11 7.11
CA THR A 695 16.58 0.24 7.20
C THR A 695 15.71 0.34 5.96
N TRP A 696 14.86 -0.66 5.75
CA TRP A 696 13.84 -0.60 4.72
C TRP A 696 12.86 0.56 4.96
N SER A 697 12.39 1.18 3.87
CA SER A 697 11.33 2.19 3.93
C SER A 697 10.02 1.60 4.50
N ALA A 698 9.15 2.46 5.02
CA ALA A 698 7.77 2.04 5.30
C ALA A 698 7.08 1.55 4.01
N PRO A 699 6.20 0.53 4.08
CA PRO A 699 5.43 0.07 2.94
C PRO A 699 4.61 1.19 2.31
N LYS A 700 4.72 1.39 0.99
CA LYS A 700 3.98 2.42 0.25
C LYS A 700 3.50 1.88 -1.09
N GLN A 701 2.37 2.39 -1.57
CA GLN A 701 1.92 2.16 -2.93
C GLN A 701 2.58 3.21 -3.83
N LEU A 702 3.61 2.80 -4.55
CA LEU A 702 4.44 3.64 -5.42
C LEU A 702 4.75 2.87 -6.70
N ASN A 703 4.90 3.58 -7.79
CA ASN A 703 5.42 3.09 -9.07
C ASN A 703 6.77 3.70 -9.44
N SER A 704 7.25 4.66 -8.66
CA SER A 704 8.57 5.28 -8.85
C SER A 704 9.14 5.84 -7.55
N ILE A 705 10.46 5.94 -7.50
CA ILE A 705 11.23 6.50 -6.39
C ILE A 705 12.23 7.49 -6.95
N SER A 706 12.36 8.65 -6.30
CA SER A 706 13.32 9.68 -6.68
C SER A 706 14.29 9.97 -5.55
N TYR A 707 15.57 9.90 -5.85
CA TYR A 707 16.68 10.34 -4.99
C TYR A 707 17.28 11.62 -5.57
N ALA A 708 17.21 12.71 -4.83
CA ALA A 708 17.71 13.99 -5.27
C ALA A 708 19.16 14.19 -4.80
N ARG A 709 20.04 14.67 -5.71
CA ARG A 709 21.41 15.10 -5.42
C ARG A 709 22.28 14.02 -4.77
N LEU A 710 22.27 12.82 -5.34
CA LEU A 710 23.13 11.75 -4.87
C LEU A 710 24.62 12.15 -4.93
N PRO A 711 25.40 11.93 -3.87
CA PRO A 711 26.87 12.05 -3.92
C PRO A 711 27.49 11.15 -4.99
N GLN A 712 28.76 11.41 -5.33
CA GLN A 712 29.53 10.48 -6.18
C GLN A 712 29.71 9.14 -5.45
N GLY A 713 29.52 8.03 -6.14
CA GLY A 713 29.66 6.68 -5.55
C GLY A 713 28.92 5.62 -6.32
N LYS A 714 29.11 4.38 -5.90
CA LYS A 714 28.32 3.25 -6.35
C LYS A 714 27.15 3.09 -5.41
N TYR A 715 25.99 2.75 -5.95
CA TYR A 715 24.75 2.59 -5.22
C TYR A 715 24.05 1.30 -5.63
N THR A 716 23.44 0.64 -4.66
CA THR A 716 22.60 -0.54 -4.85
C THR A 716 21.20 -0.24 -4.30
N LEU A 717 20.25 -0.02 -5.20
CA LEU A 717 18.85 0.10 -4.83
C LEU A 717 18.22 -1.27 -4.76
N ARG A 718 17.65 -1.59 -3.60
CA ARG A 718 16.86 -2.81 -3.37
C ARG A 718 15.38 -2.46 -3.34
N LEU A 719 14.58 -3.23 -4.05
CA LEU A 719 13.12 -3.10 -4.09
C LEU A 719 12.50 -4.45 -3.74
N ARG A 720 11.45 -4.45 -2.96
CA ARG A 720 10.63 -5.64 -2.71
C ARG A 720 9.16 -5.29 -2.55
N THR A 721 8.28 -6.22 -2.87
CA THR A 721 6.86 -6.10 -2.58
C THR A 721 6.51 -6.72 -1.23
N THR A 722 5.47 -6.23 -0.61
CA THR A 722 4.88 -6.80 0.59
C THR A 722 3.36 -6.70 0.54
N ASP A 723 2.69 -7.70 1.07
CA ASP A 723 1.22 -7.70 1.25
C ASP A 723 0.77 -7.02 2.55
N GLY A 724 1.73 -6.57 3.37
CA GLY A 724 1.46 -6.02 4.69
C GLY A 724 1.10 -7.06 5.76
N LEU A 725 1.27 -8.35 5.45
CA LEU A 725 1.04 -9.48 6.36
C LEU A 725 2.36 -10.20 6.71
N ASN A 726 3.50 -9.46 6.63
CA ASN A 726 4.88 -9.97 6.80
C ASN A 726 5.36 -10.94 5.72
N ASN A 727 4.70 -10.98 4.56
CA ASN A 727 5.22 -11.66 3.39
C ASN A 727 5.97 -10.66 2.51
N TYR A 728 7.11 -11.09 1.97
CA TYR A 728 7.99 -10.27 1.14
C TYR A 728 8.35 -11.04 -0.13
N SER A 729 8.43 -10.33 -1.25
CA SER A 729 8.99 -10.89 -2.47
C SER A 729 10.50 -11.07 -2.38
N PRO A 730 11.12 -11.81 -3.30
CA PRO A 730 12.54 -11.65 -3.60
C PRO A 730 12.87 -10.19 -3.92
N ASP A 731 14.10 -9.76 -3.61
CA ASP A 731 14.55 -8.41 -3.86
C ASP A 731 14.91 -8.21 -5.34
N THR A 732 14.44 -7.13 -5.93
CA THR A 732 14.96 -6.62 -7.20
C THR A 732 16.12 -5.68 -6.89
N LEU A 733 17.29 -5.94 -7.50
CA LEU A 733 18.52 -5.18 -7.30
C LEU A 733 18.77 -4.30 -8.52
N LEU A 734 19.14 -3.05 -8.29
CA LEU A 734 19.56 -2.10 -9.30
C LEU A 734 20.87 -1.44 -8.88
N GLU A 735 21.94 -1.74 -9.61
CA GLU A 735 23.25 -1.14 -9.39
C GLU A 735 23.47 0.04 -10.35
N PHE A 736 23.88 1.18 -9.82
CA PHE A 736 24.27 2.33 -10.62
C PHE A 736 25.43 3.10 -9.98
N ASN A 737 26.15 3.84 -10.80
CA ASN A 737 27.31 4.59 -10.36
C ASN A 737 27.18 6.07 -10.72
N VAL A 738 27.20 6.94 -9.71
CA VAL A 738 27.26 8.39 -9.89
C VAL A 738 28.72 8.79 -10.05
N LEU A 739 29.06 9.24 -11.24
CA LEU A 739 30.43 9.62 -11.59
C LEU A 739 30.92 10.84 -10.79
N PRO A 740 32.20 10.93 -10.49
CA PRO A 740 32.75 12.09 -9.81
C PRO A 740 32.60 13.36 -10.68
N PRO A 741 32.41 14.54 -10.07
CA PRO A 741 32.41 15.80 -10.80
C PRO A 741 33.78 16.02 -11.48
N TRP A 742 33.78 16.72 -12.62
CA TRP A 742 34.95 16.94 -13.43
C TRP A 742 36.16 17.49 -12.63
N TYR A 743 35.88 18.32 -11.60
CA TYR A 743 36.90 18.88 -10.71
C TYR A 743 37.43 17.92 -9.64
N ASN A 744 36.80 16.71 -9.49
CA ASN A 744 37.26 15.67 -8.57
C ASN A 744 37.81 14.43 -9.31
N THR A 745 38.20 14.60 -10.58
CA THR A 745 38.79 13.54 -11.39
C THR A 745 40.28 13.55 -11.29
N VAL A 746 40.94 12.40 -11.45
CA VAL A 746 42.42 12.29 -11.47
C VAL A 746 43.02 13.22 -12.51
N TRP A 747 42.34 13.38 -13.66
CA TRP A 747 42.79 14.29 -14.73
C TRP A 747 42.74 15.75 -14.30
N TRP A 748 41.77 16.19 -13.50
CA TRP A 748 41.75 17.54 -12.96
C TRP A 748 42.88 17.78 -11.98
N TYR A 749 43.19 16.83 -11.06
CA TYR A 749 44.30 16.95 -10.14
C TYR A 749 45.65 16.97 -10.89
N LEU A 750 45.80 16.12 -11.93
CA LEU A 750 46.98 16.16 -12.80
C LEU A 750 47.10 17.50 -13.53
N THR A 751 45.96 18.06 -14.01
CA THR A 751 45.97 19.38 -14.66
C THR A 751 46.33 20.48 -13.67
N CYS A 752 45.78 20.47 -12.47
CA CYS A 752 46.14 21.40 -11.41
C CYS A 752 47.63 21.26 -11.03
N CYS A 753 48.14 20.04 -10.87
CA CYS A 753 49.53 19.80 -10.62
C CYS A 753 50.44 20.32 -11.78
N ALA A 754 50.05 20.06 -13.03
CA ALA A 754 50.75 20.57 -14.20
C ALA A 754 50.77 22.10 -14.24
N LEU A 755 49.62 22.76 -13.92
CA LEU A 755 49.52 24.22 -13.83
C LEU A 755 50.43 24.78 -12.70
N ILE A 756 50.42 24.11 -11.54
CA ILE A 756 51.28 24.49 -10.42
C ILE A 756 52.76 24.36 -10.82
N ILE A 757 53.13 23.23 -11.46
CA ILE A 757 54.52 23.03 -11.96
C ILE A 757 54.85 24.09 -13.01
N ALA A 758 53.94 24.37 -13.95
CA ALA A 758 54.16 25.41 -14.97
C ALA A 758 54.31 26.80 -14.33
N ALA A 759 53.51 27.11 -13.29
CA ALA A 759 53.63 28.34 -12.53
C ALA A 759 54.96 28.43 -11.76
N LEU A 760 55.39 27.30 -11.16
CA LEU A 760 56.72 27.23 -10.50
C LEU A 760 57.88 27.39 -11.51
N PHE A 761 57.78 26.77 -12.69
CA PHE A 761 58.74 26.96 -13.78
C PHE A 761 58.70 28.41 -14.29
N GLY A 762 57.49 28.98 -14.45
CA GLY A 762 57.32 30.36 -14.86
C GLY A 762 57.95 31.35 -13.85
N THR A 763 57.72 31.13 -12.54
CA THR A 763 58.27 31.94 -11.48
C THR A 763 59.79 31.76 -11.39
N PHE A 764 60.25 30.49 -11.52
CA PHE A 764 61.70 30.22 -11.59
C PHE A 764 62.36 30.86 -12.77
N TYR A 765 61.77 30.82 -13.97
CA TYR A 765 62.22 31.47 -15.17
C TYR A 765 62.28 33.01 -15.03
N LEU A 766 61.23 33.56 -14.47
CA LEU A 766 61.14 35.00 -14.19
C LEU A 766 62.14 35.42 -13.12
N MET A 767 62.35 34.58 -12.11
CA MET A 767 63.33 34.82 -11.05
C MET A 767 64.79 34.70 -11.60
N LYS A 768 65.04 33.72 -12.49
CA LYS A 768 66.33 33.58 -13.20
C LYS A 768 66.55 34.81 -14.11
N ARG A 769 65.50 35.26 -14.80
CA ARG A 769 65.60 36.48 -15.64
C ARG A 769 65.78 37.76 -14.81
N ARG A 770 65.18 37.84 -13.63
CA ARG A 770 65.37 38.92 -12.65
C ARG A 770 66.75 38.89 -12.00
N LEU A 771 67.28 37.68 -11.72
CA LEU A 771 68.65 37.57 -11.23
C LEU A 771 69.73 37.99 -12.29
N GLN A 772 69.47 37.63 -13.54
CA GLN A 772 70.34 38.07 -14.64
C GLN A 772 70.27 39.57 -14.86
N THR A 773 69.06 40.17 -14.74
CA THR A 773 68.90 41.62 -14.84
C THR A 773 69.43 42.37 -13.61
N LYS A 774 69.36 41.74 -12.41
CA LYS A 774 69.94 42.34 -11.18
C LYS A 774 71.45 42.36 -11.19
N HIS A 775 72.08 41.37 -11.82
CA HIS A 775 73.58 41.34 -11.99
C HIS A 775 74.09 42.49 -12.86
N LEU A 776 73.33 42.89 -13.85
CA LEU A 776 73.65 44.04 -14.71
C LEU A 776 73.37 45.42 -14.06
N ARG A 777 72.41 45.44 -13.07
CA ARG A 777 72.05 46.70 -12.40
C ARG A 777 72.86 46.95 -11.14
N ARG A 778 73.52 45.96 -10.54
CA ARG A 778 74.35 46.12 -9.33
C ARG A 778 75.66 46.91 -9.57
N MET A 779 76.06 47.02 -10.82
CA MET A 779 77.28 47.86 -11.19
C MET A 779 76.90 49.35 -11.30
N LYS A 780 75.62 49.71 -11.27
CA LYS A 780 75.25 51.16 -11.42
C LYS A 780 74.50 51.77 -10.18
N ALA A 781 74.38 51.02 -9.11
CA ALA A 781 73.49 51.40 -7.98
C ALA A 781 74.22 51.56 -6.61
N GLN A 782 75.53 51.57 -6.58
CA GLN A 782 76.29 51.80 -5.32
C GLN A 782 76.35 53.28 -4.87
N GLU A 783 75.93 54.21 -5.72
CA GLU A 783 75.98 55.66 -5.39
C GLU A 783 74.64 56.27 -4.89
N ALA A 784 73.53 55.47 -4.99
CA ALA A 784 72.25 56.04 -4.64
C ALA A 784 71.59 55.46 -3.33
N ALA A 785 72.28 54.61 -2.64
CA ALA A 785 71.72 53.82 -1.54
C ALA A 785 71.73 54.42 -0.13
N HIS A 786 72.40 55.60 0.00
CA HIS A 786 72.48 56.19 1.36
C HIS A 786 71.37 57.12 1.74
N LEU A 787 70.45 57.45 0.85
CA LEU A 787 69.37 58.42 1.12
C LEU A 787 68.00 57.76 1.28
N ARG A 788 67.86 56.50 1.03
CA ARG A 788 66.55 55.84 1.13
C ARG A 788 66.23 55.00 2.42
N LEU A 789 67.23 54.78 3.25
CA LEU A 789 67.14 53.99 4.44
C LEU A 789 66.38 54.61 5.59
N MET A 790 66.06 55.89 5.52
CA MET A 790 65.39 56.61 6.62
C MET A 790 63.88 56.74 6.46
N ASN A 791 63.36 56.45 5.26
CA ASN A 791 61.90 56.56 5.04
C ASN A 791 61.16 55.24 5.07
N GLU A 792 61.80 54.11 5.02
CA GLU A 792 61.12 52.77 5.04
C GLU A 792 60.79 52.27 6.43
N GLN A 793 61.49 52.79 7.46
CA GLN A 793 61.21 52.33 8.86
C GLN A 793 59.90 52.90 9.43
N LEU A 794 59.43 54.04 8.93
CA LEU A 794 58.22 54.62 9.43
C LEU A 794 56.89 54.04 8.81
N GLN A 795 56.98 53.41 7.61
CA GLN A 795 55.85 52.84 6.98
C GLN A 795 55.48 51.44 7.48
N ASN A 796 56.51 50.63 7.83
CA ASN A 796 56.25 49.28 8.35
C ASN A 796 55.61 49.25 9.74
N GLU A 797 55.84 50.28 10.58
CA GLU A 797 55.24 50.34 11.92
C GLU A 797 53.72 50.67 11.89
N ILE A 798 53.26 51.24 10.78
CA ILE A 798 51.85 51.57 10.58
C ILE A 798 51.01 50.39 10.12
N GLU A 799 51.56 49.54 9.22
CA GLU A 799 50.83 48.37 8.70
C GLU A 799 50.68 47.22 9.73
N GLU A 800 51.68 47.07 10.62
CA GLU A 800 51.64 46.02 11.65
C GLU A 800 50.53 46.28 12.72
N LYS A 801 50.30 47.56 13.06
CA LYS A 801 49.27 47.94 14.00
C LYS A 801 47.86 47.92 13.44
N ASP A 802 47.68 48.07 12.15
CA ASP A 802 46.36 47.90 11.49
C ASP A 802 45.93 46.45 11.45
N ALA A 803 46.85 45.52 11.19
CA ALA A 803 46.60 44.12 11.22
C ALA A 803 46.21 43.58 12.60
N GLU A 804 46.76 44.15 13.68
CA GLU A 804 46.47 43.73 15.06
C GLU A 804 45.06 44.19 15.49
N ILE A 805 44.60 45.36 15.10
CA ILE A 805 43.26 45.86 15.41
C ILE A 805 42.22 45.08 14.60
N PHE A 806 42.50 44.78 13.35
CA PHE A 806 41.58 44.00 12.49
C PHE A 806 41.42 42.57 13.00
N THR A 807 42.47 41.91 13.43
CA THR A 807 42.46 40.55 13.96
C THR A 807 41.66 40.43 15.25
N GLN A 808 41.79 41.39 16.16
CA GLN A 808 41.04 41.41 17.40
C GLN A 808 39.57 41.74 17.20
N THR A 809 39.25 42.62 16.26
CA THR A 809 37.85 42.94 15.92
C THR A 809 37.16 41.73 15.30
N SER A 810 37.87 40.99 14.43
CA SER A 810 37.36 39.75 13.83
C SER A 810 37.10 38.64 14.86
N PHE A 811 37.97 38.56 15.89
CA PHE A 811 37.77 37.58 16.99
C PHE A 811 36.52 37.90 17.83
N ILE A 812 36.24 39.16 18.11
CA ILE A 812 35.04 39.60 18.85
C ILE A 812 33.79 39.29 18.05
N ILE A 813 33.79 39.51 16.75
CA ILE A 813 32.69 39.24 15.83
C ILE A 813 32.39 37.73 15.84
N HIS A 814 33.40 36.88 15.69
CA HIS A 814 33.24 35.44 15.64
C HIS A 814 32.75 34.85 16.98
N LYS A 815 33.27 35.36 18.10
CA LYS A 815 32.79 34.99 19.45
C LYS A 815 31.29 35.27 19.61
N ASN A 816 30.85 36.46 19.21
CA ASN A 816 29.46 36.90 19.34
C ASN A 816 28.51 36.06 18.43
N GLU A 817 28.95 35.73 17.20
CA GLU A 817 28.18 34.85 16.31
C GLU A 817 27.98 33.43 16.89
N LEU A 818 29.02 32.87 17.50
CA LEU A 818 28.93 31.55 18.14
C LEU A 818 27.95 31.54 19.32
N ILE A 819 28.01 32.60 20.15
CA ILE A 819 27.12 32.73 21.32
C ILE A 819 25.66 32.89 20.86
N LEU A 820 25.40 33.66 19.79
CA LEU A 820 24.06 33.80 19.19
C LEU A 820 23.53 32.51 18.64
N LYS A 821 24.33 31.75 17.91
CA LYS A 821 23.93 30.42 17.38
C LYS A 821 23.63 29.42 18.50
N LEU A 822 24.42 29.44 19.57
CA LEU A 822 24.15 28.60 20.75
C LEU A 822 22.84 28.99 21.43
N LYS A 823 22.54 30.29 21.49
CA LYS A 823 21.28 30.78 22.06
C LYS A 823 20.08 30.34 21.22
N GLU A 824 20.15 30.47 19.90
CA GLU A 824 19.08 29.98 19.01
C GLU A 824 18.86 28.46 19.14
N MET A 825 19.93 27.67 19.25
CA MET A 825 19.81 26.23 19.48
C MET A 825 19.15 25.90 20.83
N VAL A 826 19.47 26.65 21.87
CA VAL A 826 18.86 26.49 23.19
C VAL A 826 17.38 26.88 23.18
N ASP A 827 17.03 27.97 22.49
CA ASP A 827 15.66 28.43 22.34
C ASP A 827 14.82 27.45 21.52
N ASP A 828 15.37 26.83 20.44
CA ASP A 828 14.71 25.81 19.64
C ASP A 828 14.51 24.49 20.43
N ILE A 829 15.46 24.13 21.26
CA ILE A 829 15.32 22.97 22.15
C ILE A 829 14.24 23.23 23.19
N CYS A 830 14.14 24.45 23.72
CA CYS A 830 13.10 24.84 24.66
C CYS A 830 11.71 24.83 24.04
N ALA A 831 11.58 25.22 22.77
CA ALA A 831 10.31 25.23 22.05
C ALA A 831 9.75 23.83 21.78
N ARG A 832 10.65 22.84 21.69
CA ARG A 832 10.27 21.44 21.38
C ARG A 832 10.04 20.53 22.59
N ASN A 833 10.39 20.95 23.79
CA ASN A 833 10.37 20.08 24.96
C ASN A 833 9.55 20.68 26.12
N THR A 834 8.34 20.17 26.28
CA THR A 834 7.35 20.64 27.27
C THR A 834 7.44 19.97 28.66
N GLN A 835 8.55 19.37 29.01
CA GLN A 835 8.69 18.79 30.36
C GLN A 835 8.97 19.86 31.41
N LYS A 836 8.01 20.09 32.29
CA LYS A 836 8.02 21.10 33.37
C LYS A 836 9.23 21.06 34.34
N GLY A 837 10.03 20.00 34.30
CA GLY A 837 11.20 19.84 35.20
C GLY A 837 12.50 20.47 34.71
N LEU A 838 12.61 20.83 33.44
CA LEU A 838 13.84 21.34 32.85
C LEU A 838 13.88 22.87 32.66
N ILE A 839 12.77 23.54 32.89
CA ILE A 839 12.65 25.01 32.73
C ILE A 839 13.69 25.81 33.55
N PRO A 840 13.99 25.48 34.84
CA PRO A 840 15.01 26.23 35.59
C PRO A 840 16.42 26.03 35.05
N PHE A 841 16.71 24.89 34.43
CA PHE A 841 18.02 24.61 33.85
C PHE A 841 18.23 25.39 32.53
N TYR A 842 17.22 25.45 31.70
CA TYR A 842 17.25 26.27 30.48
C TYR A 842 17.33 27.77 30.77
N GLN A 843 16.62 28.25 31.78
CA GLN A 843 16.77 29.63 32.22
C GLN A 843 18.18 29.97 32.69
N LYS A 844 18.84 29.02 33.36
CA LYS A 844 20.23 29.20 33.84
C LYS A 844 21.24 29.22 32.66
N ILE A 845 21.01 28.37 31.62
CA ILE A 845 21.84 28.39 30.40
C ILE A 845 21.61 29.72 29.63
N ASN A 846 20.37 30.12 29.44
CA ASN A 846 20.05 31.36 28.74
C ASN A 846 20.62 32.61 29.47
N ASN A 847 20.60 32.61 30.80
CA ASN A 847 21.24 33.68 31.58
C ASN A 847 22.79 33.63 31.47
N LEU A 848 23.41 32.46 31.41
CA LEU A 848 24.84 32.33 31.17
C LEU A 848 25.24 32.81 29.77
N LEU A 849 24.45 32.50 28.75
CA LEU A 849 24.70 32.97 27.39
C LEU A 849 24.49 34.47 27.25
N ALA A 850 23.46 35.00 27.91
CA ALA A 850 23.19 36.44 27.94
C ALA A 850 24.28 37.25 28.64
N ASN A 851 24.82 36.72 29.76
CA ASN A 851 25.90 37.38 30.53
C ASN A 851 27.26 37.37 29.82
N ASN A 852 27.48 36.43 28.88
CA ASN A 852 28.68 36.36 28.05
C ASN A 852 28.59 37.20 26.75
N LEU A 853 27.45 37.79 26.45
CA LEU A 853 27.22 38.80 25.41
C LEU A 853 27.46 40.23 25.93
N ASP A 854 28.12 40.40 27.07
CA ASP A 854 28.35 41.74 27.59
C ASP A 854 29.36 42.50 26.72
N THR A 855 28.83 43.34 25.86
CA THR A 855 29.56 44.09 24.81
C THR A 855 30.28 45.31 25.31
N GLU A 856 30.12 45.66 26.58
CA GLU A 856 30.61 46.92 27.08
C GLU A 856 32.16 46.88 27.37
N ASP A 857 32.65 45.78 27.86
CA ASP A 857 34.07 45.60 28.11
C ASP A 857 34.85 45.29 26.82
N ASP A 858 34.24 44.53 25.91
CA ASP A 858 34.79 44.29 24.57
C ASP A 858 34.90 45.63 23.78
N TRP A 859 33.92 46.49 23.95
CA TRP A 859 33.91 47.81 23.36
C TRP A 859 34.91 48.78 23.98
N LYS A 860 35.11 48.73 25.27
CA LYS A 860 36.15 49.57 25.95
C LYS A 860 37.51 49.21 25.41
N MET A 861 37.84 47.95 25.27
CA MET A 861 39.13 47.49 24.72
C MET A 861 39.30 47.93 23.26
N PHE A 862 38.26 47.80 22.45
CA PHE A 862 38.30 48.30 21.06
C PHE A 862 38.56 49.82 21.00
N LEU A 863 37.82 50.60 21.81
CA LEU A 863 37.96 52.07 21.84
C LEU A 863 39.34 52.51 22.28
N ILE A 864 39.97 51.89 23.30
CA ILE A 864 41.31 52.21 23.76
C ILE A 864 42.31 52.02 22.63
N LYS A 865 42.24 50.89 21.93
CA LYS A 865 43.18 50.62 20.84
C LYS A 865 42.92 51.47 19.61
N PHE A 866 41.67 51.74 19.32
CA PHE A 866 41.31 52.66 18.23
C PHE A 866 41.80 54.07 18.47
N GLU A 867 41.64 54.63 19.71
CA GLU A 867 42.09 55.95 20.08
C GLU A 867 43.64 56.07 20.10
N GLN A 868 44.35 54.98 20.46
CA GLN A 868 45.82 54.97 20.41
C GLN A 868 46.33 55.19 18.99
N LYS A 869 45.62 54.76 17.99
CA LYS A 869 46.01 54.90 16.58
C LYS A 869 45.47 56.18 15.94
N HIS A 870 44.19 56.42 16.17
CA HIS A 870 43.46 57.56 15.59
C HIS A 870 43.28 58.64 16.65
N ARG A 871 44.40 59.20 17.15
CA ARG A 871 44.41 60.21 18.24
C ARG A 871 43.55 61.40 17.89
N ASN A 872 42.65 61.78 18.80
CA ASN A 872 41.72 62.88 18.68
C ASN A 872 40.55 62.65 17.67
N PHE A 873 40.38 61.48 17.08
CA PHE A 873 39.29 61.22 16.12
C PHE A 873 37.91 61.52 16.74
N PHE A 874 37.64 60.94 17.88
CA PHE A 874 36.34 61.18 18.55
C PHE A 874 36.19 62.64 19.03
N LYS A 875 37.27 63.25 19.47
CA LYS A 875 37.28 64.67 19.88
C LYS A 875 36.91 65.58 18.69
N ARG A 876 37.58 65.40 17.58
CA ARG A 876 37.31 66.18 16.36
C ARG A 876 35.93 65.87 15.79
N LEU A 877 35.54 64.62 15.77
CA LEU A 877 34.20 64.22 15.28
C LEU A 877 33.09 64.82 16.11
N LYS A 878 33.29 64.94 17.41
CA LYS A 878 32.33 65.58 18.34
C LYS A 878 32.34 67.09 18.29
N GLU A 879 33.50 67.70 17.95
CA GLU A 879 33.61 69.14 17.69
C GLU A 879 32.87 69.50 16.38
N MET A 880 32.99 68.68 15.31
CA MET A 880 32.29 68.90 14.05
C MET A 880 30.79 68.58 14.12
N HIS A 881 30.42 67.58 14.92
CA HIS A 881 29.04 67.14 15.02
C HIS A 881 28.63 66.86 16.48
N PRO A 882 28.35 67.90 17.26
CA PRO A 882 28.04 67.79 18.69
C PRO A 882 26.79 66.94 19.03
N GLN A 883 25.89 66.72 18.07
CA GLN A 883 24.64 65.96 18.21
C GLN A 883 24.84 64.44 18.18
N LEU A 884 26.02 63.94 17.89
CA LEU A 884 26.28 62.51 17.83
C LEU A 884 26.25 61.85 19.21
N THR A 885 25.46 60.77 19.30
CA THR A 885 25.40 59.98 20.52
C THR A 885 26.58 59.02 20.63
N ASN A 886 26.83 58.45 21.80
CA ASN A 886 27.90 57.44 21.97
C ASN A 886 27.77 56.26 21.03
N ASN A 887 26.58 55.85 20.71
CA ASN A 887 26.35 54.79 19.74
C ASN A 887 26.65 55.20 18.29
N ASP A 888 26.40 56.48 17.97
CA ASP A 888 26.81 57.03 16.67
C ASP A 888 28.30 57.12 16.52
N LEU A 889 29.04 57.50 17.58
CA LEU A 889 30.50 57.52 17.62
C LEU A 889 31.08 56.11 17.43
N ARG A 890 30.49 55.12 18.04
CA ARG A 890 30.87 53.68 17.87
C ARG A 890 30.71 53.29 16.39
N LEU A 891 29.58 53.65 15.79
CA LEU A 891 29.34 53.38 14.39
C LEU A 891 30.32 54.12 13.48
N CYS A 892 30.68 55.35 13.77
CA CYS A 892 31.65 56.13 13.02
C CYS A 892 33.05 55.50 13.09
N ALA A 893 33.45 54.94 14.25
CA ALA A 893 34.73 54.23 14.37
C ALA A 893 34.80 53.00 13.50
N CYS A 894 33.70 52.19 13.47
CA CYS A 894 33.58 51.02 12.60
C CYS A 894 33.60 51.37 11.10
N LEU A 895 32.98 52.52 10.75
CA LEU A 895 32.96 53.03 9.36
C LEU A 895 34.32 53.54 8.92
N ARG A 896 35.10 54.12 9.81
CA ARG A 896 36.51 54.56 9.54
C ARG A 896 37.43 53.37 9.30
N LEU A 897 37.18 52.23 9.98
CA LEU A 897 37.86 50.97 9.74
C LEU A 897 37.31 50.17 8.52
N ASN A 898 36.41 50.77 7.75
CA ASN A 898 35.81 50.26 6.53
C ASN A 898 35.10 48.90 6.73
N MET A 899 34.50 48.65 7.89
CA MET A 899 33.83 47.39 8.23
C MET A 899 32.51 47.22 7.46
N GLU A 900 32.18 46.00 7.12
CA GLU A 900 30.92 45.68 6.46
C GLU A 900 29.72 45.86 7.39
N THR A 901 28.55 46.16 6.85
CA THR A 901 27.30 46.40 7.63
C THR A 901 26.92 45.19 8.50
N LYS A 902 27.21 43.99 8.04
CA LYS A 902 26.96 42.76 8.79
C LYS A 902 27.88 42.61 10.00
N ASP A 903 29.15 42.92 9.82
CA ASP A 903 30.17 42.87 10.87
C ASP A 903 29.89 43.96 11.93
N ILE A 904 29.52 45.14 11.51
CA ILE A 904 29.08 46.20 12.39
C ILE A 904 27.85 45.81 13.21
N ALA A 905 26.86 45.15 12.57
CA ALA A 905 25.67 44.64 13.22
C ALA A 905 26.03 43.63 14.31
N SER A 906 26.89 42.68 14.01
CA SER A 906 27.41 41.71 14.95
C SER A 906 28.20 42.31 16.09
N LEU A 907 29.11 43.24 15.81
CA LEU A 907 29.95 43.94 16.79
C LEU A 907 29.13 44.83 17.73
N MET A 908 28.12 45.52 17.22
CA MET A 908 27.27 46.44 17.98
C MET A 908 26.03 45.73 18.60
N ASN A 909 25.87 44.46 18.40
CA ASN A 909 24.71 43.67 18.80
C ASN A 909 23.37 44.27 18.33
N LEU A 910 23.32 44.70 17.09
CA LEU A 910 22.16 45.30 16.45
C LEU A 910 21.72 44.46 15.25
N SER A 911 20.46 44.56 14.82
CA SER A 911 20.05 43.99 13.54
C SER A 911 20.70 44.75 12.38
N VAL A 912 20.99 44.06 11.27
CA VAL A 912 21.53 44.69 10.04
C VAL A 912 20.68 45.88 9.63
N ARG A 913 19.36 45.75 9.74
CA ARG A 913 18.40 46.79 9.42
C ARG A 913 18.51 48.00 10.39
N ALA A 914 18.86 47.76 11.66
CA ALA A 914 19.09 48.83 12.63
C ALA A 914 20.39 49.58 12.32
N VAL A 915 21.45 48.88 11.90
CA VAL A 915 22.70 49.54 11.46
C VAL A 915 22.50 50.34 10.21
N GLU A 916 21.74 49.83 9.22
CA GLU A 916 21.40 50.58 8.02
C GLU A 916 20.60 51.88 8.32
N ASN A 917 19.64 51.79 9.22
CA ASN A 917 18.89 52.95 9.68
C ASN A 917 19.81 53.95 10.37
N ASN A 918 20.75 53.53 11.18
CA ASN A 918 21.70 54.41 11.84
C ASN A 918 22.70 55.02 10.82
N ARG A 919 23.14 54.25 9.82
CA ARG A 919 23.94 54.77 8.70
C ARG A 919 23.13 55.80 7.88
N TYR A 920 21.85 55.57 7.66
CA TYR A 920 20.99 56.53 6.97
C TYR A 920 20.80 57.81 7.78
N ARG A 921 20.74 57.73 9.11
CA ARG A 921 20.70 58.88 10.01
C ARG A 921 22.02 59.66 9.97
N LEU A 922 23.14 58.98 9.99
CA LEU A 922 24.48 59.60 9.84
C LEU A 922 24.69 60.25 8.49
N ARG A 923 24.06 59.81 7.41
CA ARG A 923 24.09 60.47 6.10
C ARG A 923 23.38 61.83 6.07
N LYS A 924 22.55 62.14 7.07
CA LYS A 924 21.94 63.46 7.19
C LYS A 924 22.78 64.50 7.92
N LEU A 925 23.97 64.08 8.34
CA LEU A 925 25.02 65.06 8.76
C LEU A 925 25.52 65.71 7.47
N ASP A 926 25.64 67.02 7.41
CA ASP A 926 26.04 67.95 6.29
C ASP A 926 27.00 67.35 5.24
N LEU A 927 26.69 66.23 4.65
CA LEU A 927 27.48 65.55 3.61
C LEU A 927 27.06 66.04 2.23
N LYS A 928 28.06 66.32 1.38
CA LYS A 928 27.78 66.62 -0.03
C LYS A 928 27.08 65.42 -0.70
N PRO A 929 26.15 65.67 -1.64
CA PRO A 929 25.30 64.60 -2.20
C PRO A 929 26.04 63.43 -2.86
N THR A 930 27.27 63.54 -3.15
CA THR A 930 28.13 62.54 -3.84
C THR A 930 29.14 61.84 -2.93
N GLN A 931 29.24 62.20 -1.66
CA GLN A 931 30.30 61.70 -0.76
C GLN A 931 29.87 60.39 -0.06
N ASN A 932 30.70 59.35 -0.19
CA ASN A 932 30.50 58.09 0.51
C ASN A 932 30.74 58.28 2.01
N LEU A 933 29.86 57.76 2.86
CA LEU A 933 29.91 57.90 4.32
C LEU A 933 31.21 57.32 4.92
N ASN A 934 31.73 56.19 4.39
CA ASN A 934 32.99 55.62 4.82
C ASN A 934 34.15 56.53 4.46
N GLU A 935 34.17 57.09 3.26
CA GLU A 935 35.21 57.98 2.76
C GLU A 935 35.25 59.29 3.55
N TYR A 936 34.10 59.76 3.98
CA TYR A 936 34.00 60.92 4.86
C TYR A 936 34.73 60.68 6.19
N PHE A 937 34.48 59.55 6.88
CA PHE A 937 35.14 59.24 8.15
C PHE A 937 36.60 58.85 8.01
N LEU A 938 37.04 58.33 6.87
CA LEU A 938 38.44 58.07 6.57
C LEU A 938 39.28 59.33 6.48
N ASN A 939 38.70 60.44 6.02
CA ASN A 939 39.38 61.70 5.78
C ASN A 939 39.33 62.66 7.00
N ILE A 940 38.83 62.23 8.13
CA ILE A 940 38.88 63.00 9.42
C ILE A 940 40.21 62.66 10.10
N ASP A 941 41.26 63.43 9.79
CA ASP A 941 42.56 63.32 10.47
C ASP A 941 42.64 64.11 11.77
#